data_58e030c4f2b433142f8fbe2940a4b601
#
_entry.id   58e030c4f2b433142f8fbe2940a4b601
#
_cell.length_a   1.000
_cell.length_b   1.000
_cell.length_c   1.000
_cell.angle_alpha   90.00
_cell.angle_beta   90.00
_cell.angle_gamma   90.00
#
_symmetry.space_group_name_H-M   'P 1'
#
loop_
_entity.id
_entity.type
_entity.pdbx_description
1 polymer ?
#
loop_
_entity_poly.entity_id
_entity_poly.type
_entity_poly.pdbx_seq_one_letter_code
_entity_poly.pdbx_strand_id
1 'polypeptide(L)'
;MIPLLFCALLLIPSISFAQATLAGVVRDSSNAVLPGVTVETSSPALIEKTRTATTDGTGQYQVVDLRPGTYAITFSLSGFRTIRREGVEISGAGVTTIDAELGVGGLAETLTVQADTPVVDVQSVRRQAVIADTVVRQLPAARTYGAILAAVPALQGAGANPALDTNTNFFFTVHGGPANEGRVLLAGLGVGTAMNGNATSNAIDTANAREIQISISGALGEAEVGGPILNVVPATGGNAFHGSAFGSGAGTWAQANNLDSELRAFGISEPAALIKLWDVSFAMGGPIRKDRLWFFGNVRDFGNHTGVQNLYANKYAGDAAHWDYAPDPSLKARTATSKTIASMRLTAQATPRNTFGFYYDYQWICDQASLSTTDGCRPRGADWVPGTIFGVSYSPEAGTNYTDGRDIVSQATWSSPVTNKLLLEAGYATYANHWGWMPHPGAITNLVQMTTFVPTFRVYRGIDNIFDNSQNPNTWRASATYVTGAHNMKVGYQGAYHIEETTDFANDARYTLSDLGFIAPGLYSATIRIAPWQKSNRTEYHAVYVQDQWTIGRVTLQGALRFDRAWSWFPAAHNGAPETSVWNAQPIAFPKSKGVTGYTDITPRLGVAYDLFGRGKTSLKLNVGEYLQSASDQENYTVSNPALDNRNGRRPPNFQTAASRTFLDLNGNHVPDCNMLQQEPNGECLTPLGNFANPLTLTVVNPDVLHGWGVRPRDWQVGVSVQHEILPRTSVEVGYARRWFQNFFVTDNINLAASDFQLTTLTAPTNPKLPGGGGFPVPYYFPKPGANTTSIQDRYTFASDYGDWTNYWHGVDATVHARLQRGLTLQIGSSTGRSVADNCDVVAKVPELLNNALTNPSSFVVARYQPADSCHKVELWQTQVRGFAAYTIPKIDVLVSSIIRSQPNVMFGVGTGTQAVPEGNSTGLSALYATPQGQVNLLPPGTLYGERINQIDMRFGKNLTMGGTRVNLAADVLNLTNANTPTSYQQNYGDGRQYLQPLAILNPRVVRLNVTVDF
;
A
#
# COMPACT_ATOMS: atom_id res chain seq x y z
N MET A 1 -1.34 -9.33 -43.96
CA MET A 1 -0.27 -9.38 -42.94
C MET A 1 -0.81 -9.50 -41.52
N ILE A 2 -1.98 -8.98 -41.17
CA ILE A 2 -2.59 -9.08 -39.85
C ILE A 2 -2.90 -10.53 -39.40
N PRO A 3 -3.41 -11.46 -40.21
CA PRO A 3 -3.67 -12.82 -39.76
C PRO A 3 -2.42 -13.66 -39.47
N LEU A 4 -1.28 -13.39 -40.17
CA LEU A 4 -0.01 -14.08 -39.90
C LEU A 4 0.63 -13.60 -38.59
N LEU A 5 0.44 -12.33 -38.21
CA LEU A 5 0.87 -11.81 -36.91
C LEU A 5 0.04 -12.41 -35.77
N PHE A 6 -1.25 -12.64 -35.99
CA PHE A 6 -2.14 -13.27 -34.99
C PHE A 6 -1.80 -14.76 -34.79
N CYS A 7 -1.43 -15.49 -35.88
CA CYS A 7 -0.93 -16.87 -35.75
C CYS A 7 0.46 -16.94 -35.12
N ALA A 8 1.32 -15.96 -35.33
CA ALA A 8 2.66 -15.89 -34.70
C ALA A 8 2.55 -15.53 -33.21
N LEU A 9 1.55 -14.72 -32.79
CA LEU A 9 1.24 -14.44 -31.38
C LEU A 9 0.66 -15.67 -30.65
N LEU A 10 0.05 -16.62 -31.36
CA LEU A 10 -0.45 -17.86 -30.77
C LEU A 10 0.64 -18.92 -30.52
N LEU A 11 1.86 -18.66 -30.96
CA LEU A 11 3.02 -19.56 -30.81
C LEU A 11 3.99 -19.07 -29.71
N ILE A 12 3.72 -17.94 -29.04
CA ILE A 12 4.52 -17.51 -27.91
C ILE A 12 3.93 -18.16 -26.65
N PRO A 13 4.63 -19.11 -26.02
CA PRO A 13 4.15 -19.75 -24.80
C PRO A 13 4.27 -18.79 -23.64
N SER A 14 3.26 -18.69 -22.82
CA SER A 14 3.16 -17.77 -21.71
C SER A 14 2.86 -18.45 -20.37
N ILE A 15 3.46 -18.08 -19.22
CA ILE A 15 3.07 -18.41 -17.92
C ILE A 15 3.74 -18.24 -16.64
N SER A 16 3.19 -18.29 -15.41
CA SER A 16 3.85 -18.62 -14.16
C SER A 16 2.99 -18.74 -12.90
N PHE A 17 3.49 -19.48 -11.90
CA PHE A 17 3.04 -19.46 -10.50
C PHE A 17 4.22 -19.23 -9.56
N ALA A 18 3.96 -18.73 -8.33
CA ALA A 18 4.90 -18.83 -7.23
C ALA A 18 5.14 -20.31 -6.92
N GLN A 19 6.39 -20.74 -7.01
CA GLN A 19 6.74 -22.16 -6.92
C GLN A 19 7.87 -22.37 -5.94
N ALA A 20 7.69 -23.40 -5.11
CA ALA A 20 8.70 -23.82 -4.18
C ALA A 20 9.70 -24.78 -4.84
N THR A 21 10.89 -24.79 -4.31
CA THR A 21 11.93 -25.79 -4.62
C THR A 21 12.20 -26.61 -3.38
N LEU A 22 12.24 -27.92 -3.54
CA LEU A 22 12.78 -28.83 -2.56
C LEU A 22 14.22 -29.16 -2.99
N ALA A 23 15.18 -28.96 -2.10
CA ALA A 23 16.59 -29.25 -2.36
C ALA A 23 17.21 -30.02 -1.19
N GLY A 24 18.41 -30.57 -1.38
CA GLY A 24 19.14 -31.22 -0.31
C GLY A 24 20.32 -32.04 -0.82
N VAL A 25 21.05 -32.64 0.12
CA VAL A 25 22.19 -33.50 -0.15
C VAL A 25 21.89 -34.89 0.40
N VAL A 26 22.16 -35.91 -0.38
CA VAL A 26 22.06 -37.33 0.07
C VAL A 26 23.47 -37.88 0.33
N ARG A 27 23.64 -38.50 1.51
CA ARG A 27 24.89 -39.07 1.98
C ARG A 27 24.69 -40.50 2.47
N ASP A 28 25.75 -41.22 2.59
CA ASP A 28 25.77 -42.50 3.31
C ASP A 28 26.11 -42.33 4.80
N SER A 29 26.07 -43.42 5.55
CA SER A 29 26.41 -43.45 6.98
C SER A 29 27.88 -43.08 7.31
N SER A 30 28.77 -43.06 6.30
CA SER A 30 30.15 -42.55 6.42
C SER A 30 30.28 -41.06 6.10
N ASN A 31 29.15 -40.39 5.83
CA ASN A 31 29.09 -39.00 5.40
C ASN A 31 29.60 -38.74 3.95
N ALA A 32 29.80 -39.81 3.14
CA ALA A 32 30.14 -39.66 1.73
C ALA A 32 28.87 -39.34 0.91
N VAL A 33 29.03 -38.42 -0.08
CA VAL A 33 27.92 -38.05 -0.94
C VAL A 33 27.48 -39.22 -1.85
N LEU A 34 26.19 -39.33 -2.10
CA LEU A 34 25.61 -40.39 -2.92
C LEU A 34 25.03 -39.85 -4.22
N PRO A 35 25.75 -39.97 -5.35
CA PRO A 35 25.22 -39.68 -6.67
C PRO A 35 24.23 -40.73 -7.13
N GLY A 36 23.26 -40.35 -7.97
CA GLY A 36 22.33 -41.27 -8.62
C GLY A 36 21.15 -41.72 -7.75
N VAL A 37 20.99 -41.17 -6.56
CA VAL A 37 19.81 -41.43 -5.70
C VAL A 37 18.56 -40.89 -6.38
N THR A 38 17.53 -41.69 -6.52
CA THR A 38 16.21 -41.27 -6.97
C THR A 38 15.46 -40.64 -5.78
N VAL A 39 15.07 -39.39 -5.95
CA VAL A 39 14.28 -38.62 -4.98
C VAL A 39 12.88 -38.48 -5.57
N GLU A 40 11.91 -39.20 -5.01
CA GLU A 40 10.50 -39.08 -5.37
C GLU A 40 9.76 -38.25 -4.35
N THR A 41 9.08 -37.19 -4.83
CA THR A 41 8.28 -36.27 -4.01
C THR A 41 6.81 -36.48 -4.34
N SER A 42 6.00 -36.87 -3.36
CA SER A 42 4.58 -37.12 -3.54
C SER A 42 3.71 -36.24 -2.65
N SER A 43 2.58 -35.75 -3.18
CA SER A 43 1.62 -34.92 -2.45
C SER A 43 0.25 -34.89 -3.14
N PRO A 44 -0.86 -34.78 -2.39
CA PRO A 44 -2.16 -34.45 -2.95
C PRO A 44 -2.18 -33.03 -3.61
N ALA A 45 -1.23 -32.15 -3.26
CA ALA A 45 -1.09 -30.83 -3.86
C ALA A 45 -0.55 -30.90 -5.30
N LEU A 46 0.16 -31.98 -5.67
CA LEU A 46 0.64 -32.20 -7.03
C LEU A 46 -0.46 -32.81 -7.89
N ILE A 47 -0.63 -32.24 -9.09
CA ILE A 47 -1.58 -32.77 -10.08
C ILE A 47 -1.15 -34.16 -10.57
N GLU A 48 0.13 -34.29 -10.86
CA GLU A 48 0.78 -35.55 -11.27
C GLU A 48 0.97 -36.55 -10.12
N LYS A 49 0.59 -36.17 -8.87
CA LYS A 49 0.74 -36.93 -7.62
C LYS A 49 2.17 -37.14 -7.18
N THR A 50 3.11 -37.35 -8.08
CA THR A 50 4.52 -37.58 -7.81
C THR A 50 5.40 -36.79 -8.77
N ARG A 51 6.57 -36.38 -8.26
CA ARG A 51 7.63 -35.75 -9.05
C ARG A 51 8.98 -36.34 -8.62
N THR A 52 9.89 -36.56 -9.57
CA THR A 52 11.18 -37.21 -9.31
C THR A 52 12.34 -36.34 -9.73
N ALA A 53 13.44 -36.41 -8.96
CA ALA A 53 14.74 -35.89 -9.32
C ALA A 53 15.81 -36.96 -9.01
N THR A 54 17.03 -36.74 -9.50
CA THR A 54 18.17 -37.63 -9.24
C THR A 54 19.32 -36.80 -8.72
N THR A 55 20.04 -37.30 -7.69
CA THR A 55 21.21 -36.62 -7.14
C THR A 55 22.34 -36.58 -8.18
N ASP A 56 23.02 -35.41 -8.25
CA ASP A 56 24.18 -35.19 -9.10
C ASP A 56 25.50 -35.80 -8.51
N GLY A 57 26.64 -35.55 -9.19
CA GLY A 57 27.96 -36.04 -8.77
C GLY A 57 28.40 -35.58 -7.38
N THR A 58 27.76 -34.55 -6.82
CA THR A 58 28.02 -34.02 -5.46
C THR A 58 26.95 -34.48 -4.45
N GLY A 59 26.05 -35.40 -4.86
CA GLY A 59 24.96 -35.89 -4.03
C GLY A 59 23.82 -34.86 -3.84
N GLN A 60 23.83 -33.77 -4.55
CA GLN A 60 22.80 -32.73 -4.47
C GLN A 60 21.61 -33.06 -5.38
N TYR A 61 20.41 -32.71 -4.95
CA TYR A 61 19.18 -32.78 -5.74
C TYR A 61 18.34 -31.53 -5.59
N GLN A 62 17.53 -31.26 -6.60
CA GLN A 62 16.50 -30.22 -6.55
C GLN A 62 15.23 -30.70 -7.27
N VAL A 63 14.08 -30.46 -6.68
CA VAL A 63 12.74 -30.66 -7.26
C VAL A 63 12.05 -29.30 -7.30
N VAL A 64 11.82 -28.80 -8.51
CA VAL A 64 11.21 -27.48 -8.72
C VAL A 64 9.72 -27.58 -9.02
N ASP A 65 9.01 -26.44 -9.05
CA ASP A 65 7.60 -26.34 -9.41
C ASP A 65 6.69 -27.09 -8.39
N LEU A 66 7.05 -27.06 -7.13
CA LEU A 66 6.23 -27.65 -6.09
C LEU A 66 5.18 -26.64 -5.62
N ARG A 67 3.95 -27.10 -5.50
CA ARG A 67 2.86 -26.28 -4.95
C ARG A 67 2.91 -26.28 -3.43
N PRO A 68 2.44 -25.22 -2.76
CA PRO A 68 2.32 -25.24 -1.31
C PRO A 68 1.50 -26.44 -0.83
N GLY A 69 1.99 -27.16 0.17
CA GLY A 69 1.31 -28.32 0.72
C GLY A 69 2.20 -29.24 1.53
N THR A 70 1.61 -30.31 2.01
CA THR A 70 2.33 -31.36 2.76
C THR A 70 2.76 -32.48 1.81
N TYR A 71 4.02 -32.87 1.91
CA TYR A 71 4.67 -33.83 1.01
C TYR A 71 5.24 -35.03 1.75
N ALA A 72 5.32 -36.13 1.03
CA ALA A 72 6.18 -37.24 1.38
C ALA A 72 7.31 -37.36 0.37
N ILE A 73 8.54 -37.55 0.86
CA ILE A 73 9.76 -37.60 0.05
C ILE A 73 10.38 -38.96 0.25
N THR A 74 10.62 -39.68 -0.84
CA THR A 74 11.22 -41.04 -0.84
C THR A 74 12.59 -40.98 -1.53
N PHE A 75 13.62 -41.41 -0.82
CA PHE A 75 14.99 -41.54 -1.30
C PHE A 75 15.32 -43.02 -1.53
N SER A 76 15.70 -43.36 -2.76
CA SER A 76 16.01 -44.76 -3.12
C SER A 76 17.26 -44.86 -4.00
N LEU A 77 18.13 -45.79 -3.67
CA LEU A 77 19.32 -46.16 -4.45
C LEU A 77 19.56 -47.69 -4.30
N SER A 78 19.93 -48.36 -5.40
CA SER A 78 20.23 -49.78 -5.36
C SER A 78 21.40 -50.06 -4.39
N GLY A 79 21.24 -51.01 -3.48
CA GLY A 79 22.20 -51.36 -2.44
C GLY A 79 22.08 -50.58 -1.13
N PHE A 80 21.10 -49.61 -1.08
CA PHE A 80 20.82 -48.83 0.12
C PHE A 80 19.38 -48.99 0.56
N ARG A 81 19.12 -48.80 1.89
CA ARG A 81 17.79 -48.81 2.46
C ARG A 81 17.00 -47.59 2.01
N THR A 82 15.79 -47.81 1.54
CA THR A 82 14.88 -46.69 1.15
C THR A 82 14.44 -45.90 2.39
N ILE A 83 14.56 -44.59 2.31
CA ILE A 83 14.05 -43.64 3.34
C ILE A 83 12.86 -42.89 2.78
N ARG A 84 11.76 -42.91 3.57
CA ARG A 84 10.57 -42.09 3.30
C ARG A 84 10.36 -41.08 4.42
N ARG A 85 10.34 -39.79 4.07
CA ARG A 85 10.05 -38.69 4.99
C ARG A 85 8.66 -38.17 4.74
N GLU A 86 7.79 -38.26 5.74
CA GLU A 86 6.40 -37.80 5.66
C GLU A 86 6.19 -36.53 6.45
N GLY A 87 5.16 -35.72 6.06
CA GLY A 87 4.80 -34.49 6.76
C GLY A 87 5.69 -33.30 6.46
N VAL A 88 6.43 -33.32 5.35
CA VAL A 88 7.24 -32.15 4.92
C VAL A 88 6.33 -31.06 4.42
N GLU A 89 6.27 -29.94 5.12
CA GLU A 89 5.52 -28.77 4.67
C GLU A 89 6.37 -27.95 3.69
N ILE A 90 5.87 -27.79 2.47
CA ILE A 90 6.47 -26.97 1.44
C ILE A 90 5.57 -25.75 1.25
N SER A 91 6.14 -24.55 1.47
CA SER A 91 5.50 -23.29 1.15
C SER A 91 5.78 -22.91 -0.32
N GLY A 92 4.91 -22.13 -0.95
CA GLY A 92 5.06 -21.74 -2.36
C GLY A 92 6.16 -20.71 -2.63
N ALA A 93 6.99 -20.41 -1.62
CA ALA A 93 8.09 -19.47 -1.76
C ALA A 93 9.38 -20.03 -1.15
N GLY A 94 10.48 -19.92 -1.88
CA GLY A 94 11.81 -20.26 -1.41
C GLY A 94 12.19 -21.72 -1.62
N VAL A 95 13.27 -22.11 -0.95
CA VAL A 95 13.85 -23.46 -1.01
C VAL A 95 13.67 -24.14 0.33
N THR A 96 13.01 -25.30 0.33
CA THR A 96 12.96 -26.19 1.49
C THR A 96 14.11 -27.19 1.40
N THR A 97 15.03 -27.16 2.35
CA THR A 97 16.19 -28.05 2.34
C THR A 97 15.93 -29.28 3.18
N ILE A 98 16.00 -30.48 2.57
CA ILE A 98 15.84 -31.77 3.25
C ILE A 98 17.03 -32.65 2.85
N ASP A 99 17.96 -32.84 3.76
CA ASP A 99 19.07 -33.79 3.60
C ASP A 99 18.65 -35.20 4.00
N ALA A 100 19.27 -36.21 3.38
CA ALA A 100 19.02 -37.60 3.72
C ALA A 100 20.33 -38.38 3.89
N GLU A 101 20.34 -39.30 4.86
CA GLU A 101 21.42 -40.26 5.08
C GLU A 101 20.90 -41.65 4.80
N LEU A 102 21.46 -42.34 3.78
CA LEU A 102 21.05 -43.69 3.40
C LEU A 102 22.01 -44.74 4.02
N GLY A 103 21.46 -45.63 4.80
CA GLY A 103 22.22 -46.79 5.29
C GLY A 103 22.30 -47.92 4.24
N VAL A 104 23.38 -48.65 4.23
CA VAL A 104 23.53 -49.84 3.40
C VAL A 104 22.47 -50.90 3.81
N GLY A 105 21.74 -51.45 2.82
CA GLY A 105 20.65 -52.41 3.07
C GLY A 105 19.89 -52.73 1.81
N GLY A 106 18.99 -53.77 1.86
CA GLY A 106 18.17 -54.15 0.72
C GLY A 106 17.05 -53.11 0.43
N LEU A 107 16.70 -52.94 -0.85
CA LEU A 107 15.61 -52.05 -1.33
C LEU A 107 14.23 -52.35 -0.72
N ALA A 108 14.03 -53.55 -0.20
CA ALA A 108 12.77 -53.98 0.43
C ALA A 108 12.51 -53.36 1.81
N GLU A 109 13.54 -52.76 2.45
CA GLU A 109 13.37 -52.10 3.75
C GLU A 109 13.14 -50.60 3.57
N THR A 110 11.93 -50.16 3.88
CA THR A 110 11.60 -48.71 3.89
C THR A 110 11.55 -48.20 5.32
N LEU A 111 12.39 -47.25 5.65
CA LEU A 111 12.35 -46.51 6.91
C LEU A 111 11.50 -45.24 6.74
N THR A 112 10.31 -45.25 7.36
CA THR A 112 9.46 -44.04 7.38
C THR A 112 9.79 -43.20 8.59
N VAL A 113 10.13 -41.95 8.35
CA VAL A 113 10.47 -40.97 9.39
C VAL A 113 9.56 -39.76 9.23
N GLN A 114 8.98 -39.31 10.33
CA GLN A 114 8.29 -38.02 10.32
C GLN A 114 9.30 -36.87 10.18
N ALA A 115 9.20 -36.12 9.14
CA ALA A 115 10.16 -35.06 8.87
C ALA A 115 9.86 -33.80 9.71
N ASP A 116 10.90 -33.22 10.25
CA ASP A 116 10.86 -31.87 10.75
C ASP A 116 11.20 -30.90 9.60
N THR A 117 10.25 -30.05 9.24
CA THR A 117 10.53 -28.99 8.24
C THR A 117 11.47 -27.97 8.86
N PRO A 118 12.63 -27.69 8.23
CA PRO A 118 13.56 -26.68 8.74
C PRO A 118 12.89 -25.31 8.88
N VAL A 119 13.17 -24.62 9.99
CA VAL A 119 12.69 -23.26 10.26
C VAL A 119 13.74 -22.20 9.94
N VAL A 120 14.94 -22.61 9.56
CA VAL A 120 16.04 -21.74 9.13
C VAL A 120 16.26 -21.96 7.64
N ASP A 121 16.23 -20.88 6.87
CA ASP A 121 16.58 -20.89 5.45
C ASP A 121 18.08 -20.60 5.29
N VAL A 122 18.84 -21.59 4.84
CA VAL A 122 20.29 -21.49 4.62
C VAL A 122 20.66 -21.28 3.14
N GLN A 123 19.70 -21.19 2.25
CA GLN A 123 19.93 -21.10 0.81
C GLN A 123 19.39 -19.80 0.18
N SER A 124 18.63 -18.98 0.91
CA SER A 124 18.11 -17.71 0.40
C SER A 124 18.50 -16.56 1.30
N VAL A 125 18.84 -15.44 0.69
CA VAL A 125 19.07 -14.16 1.41
C VAL A 125 17.78 -13.34 1.55
N ARG A 126 16.69 -13.78 0.92
CA ARG A 126 15.40 -13.09 0.96
C ARG A 126 14.82 -13.16 2.37
N ARG A 127 14.49 -12.00 2.93
CA ARG A 127 13.68 -11.93 4.14
C ARG A 127 12.22 -11.90 3.76
N GLN A 128 11.48 -12.88 4.22
CA GLN A 128 10.08 -13.03 3.89
C GLN A 128 9.27 -13.65 5.03
N ALA A 129 7.99 -13.28 5.10
CA ALA A 129 6.99 -13.95 5.91
C ALA A 129 6.06 -14.75 4.98
N VAL A 130 5.82 -16.01 5.30
CA VAL A 130 4.84 -16.85 4.60
C VAL A 130 3.77 -17.26 5.57
N ILE A 131 2.53 -16.90 5.28
CA ILE A 131 1.37 -17.14 6.14
C ILE A 131 0.42 -18.06 5.39
N ALA A 132 0.30 -19.30 5.86
CA ALA A 132 -0.60 -20.29 5.27
C ALA A 132 -2.07 -19.94 5.54
N ASP A 133 -2.98 -20.41 4.70
CA ASP A 133 -4.44 -20.22 4.82
C ASP A 133 -4.97 -20.65 6.20
N THR A 134 -4.46 -21.76 6.73
CA THR A 134 -4.84 -22.26 8.05
C THR A 134 -4.55 -21.25 9.16
N VAL A 135 -3.45 -20.50 9.07
CA VAL A 135 -3.10 -19.46 10.03
C VAL A 135 -3.98 -18.22 9.81
N VAL A 136 -4.15 -17.77 8.55
CA VAL A 136 -5.01 -16.61 8.23
C VAL A 136 -6.42 -16.79 8.78
N ARG A 137 -7.01 -17.97 8.63
CA ARG A 137 -8.36 -18.29 9.13
C ARG A 137 -8.48 -18.32 10.65
N GLN A 138 -7.37 -18.60 11.34
CA GLN A 138 -7.31 -18.68 12.80
C GLN A 138 -7.13 -17.31 13.48
N LEU A 139 -6.66 -16.29 12.78
CA LEU A 139 -6.35 -14.99 13.38
C LEU A 139 -7.60 -14.11 13.59
N PRO A 140 -7.63 -13.29 14.67
CA PRO A 140 -8.68 -12.28 14.91
C PRO A 140 -8.52 -11.06 14.01
N ALA A 141 -8.43 -11.26 12.71
CA ALA A 141 -8.20 -10.21 11.72
C ALA A 141 -9.39 -10.03 10.79
N ALA A 142 -9.54 -8.86 10.21
CA ALA A 142 -10.31 -8.73 8.97
C ALA A 142 -9.64 -9.57 7.88
N ARG A 143 -10.42 -10.16 7.00
CA ARG A 143 -9.92 -11.00 5.90
C ARG A 143 -9.48 -10.13 4.72
N THR A 144 -8.73 -9.07 5.02
CA THR A 144 -8.14 -8.12 4.07
C THR A 144 -6.62 -8.19 4.15
N TYR A 145 -5.94 -7.84 3.06
CA TYR A 145 -4.48 -7.86 3.07
C TYR A 145 -3.88 -6.84 4.06
N GLY A 146 -4.53 -5.70 4.29
CA GLY A 146 -4.09 -4.69 5.26
C GLY A 146 -4.06 -5.22 6.69
N ALA A 147 -5.04 -6.03 7.09
CA ALA A 147 -5.07 -6.64 8.41
C ALA A 147 -3.93 -7.65 8.60
N ILE A 148 -3.54 -8.36 7.54
CA ILE A 148 -2.41 -9.29 7.57
C ILE A 148 -1.08 -8.54 7.63
N LEU A 149 -0.93 -7.47 6.84
CA LEU A 149 0.27 -6.61 6.89
C LEU A 149 0.51 -6.02 8.29
N ALA A 150 -0.57 -5.71 9.03
CA ALA A 150 -0.47 -5.18 10.39
C ALA A 150 0.16 -6.17 11.39
N ALA A 151 0.14 -7.45 11.09
CA ALA A 151 0.72 -8.49 11.95
C ALA A 151 2.19 -8.83 11.60
N VAL A 152 2.73 -8.29 10.50
CA VAL A 152 4.09 -8.59 10.04
C VAL A 152 5.08 -7.53 10.54
N PRO A 153 6.18 -7.93 11.21
CA PRO A 153 7.22 -7.00 11.64
C PRO A 153 7.88 -6.25 10.48
N ALA A 154 8.44 -5.08 10.76
CA ALA A 154 9.10 -4.16 9.83
C ALA A 154 8.19 -3.45 8.82
N LEU A 155 6.99 -3.93 8.54
CA LEU A 155 6.07 -3.25 7.63
C LEU A 155 5.44 -2.01 8.28
N GLN A 156 5.25 -0.96 7.49
CA GLN A 156 4.58 0.28 7.89
C GLN A 156 3.36 0.51 6.98
N GLY A 157 2.37 1.31 7.42
CA GLY A 157 1.24 1.72 6.61
C GLY A 157 -0.11 1.04 6.90
N ALA A 158 -0.18 0.05 7.79
CA ALA A 158 -1.48 -0.50 8.22
C ALA A 158 -2.26 0.54 9.06
N GLY A 159 -3.55 0.66 8.80
CA GLY A 159 -4.44 1.58 9.51
C GLY A 159 -4.47 1.41 11.04
N ALA A 160 -5.08 2.37 11.73
CA ALA A 160 -5.16 2.35 13.19
C ALA A 160 -5.93 1.13 13.75
N ASN A 161 -6.98 0.68 13.06
CA ASN A 161 -7.82 -0.46 13.48
C ASN A 161 -7.98 -1.49 12.35
N PRO A 162 -6.92 -2.20 11.95
CA PRO A 162 -6.96 -3.08 10.77
C PRO A 162 -7.94 -4.25 10.91
N ALA A 163 -8.31 -4.66 12.12
CA ALA A 163 -9.28 -5.72 12.35
C ALA A 163 -10.74 -5.30 12.10
N LEU A 164 -11.03 -4.00 12.13
CA LEU A 164 -12.34 -3.41 11.82
C LEU A 164 -12.36 -2.75 10.45
N ASP A 165 -11.21 -2.51 9.86
CA ASP A 165 -11.07 -1.77 8.62
C ASP A 165 -11.38 -2.66 7.43
N THR A 166 -12.43 -2.28 6.70
CA THR A 166 -12.83 -2.92 5.44
C THR A 166 -12.25 -2.22 4.23
N ASN A 167 -11.55 -1.10 4.43
CA ASN A 167 -10.81 -0.42 3.38
C ASN A 167 -9.72 -1.36 2.83
N THR A 168 -9.57 -1.40 1.54
CA THR A 168 -8.58 -2.25 0.85
C THR A 168 -7.45 -1.46 0.23
N ASN A 169 -7.57 -0.14 0.21
CA ASN A 169 -6.55 0.72 -0.36
C ASN A 169 -5.48 1.07 0.69
N PHE A 170 -4.58 0.12 0.97
CA PHE A 170 -3.49 0.31 1.93
C PHE A 170 -2.17 0.56 1.21
N PHE A 171 -1.58 1.66 1.55
CA PHE A 171 -0.19 1.94 1.22
C PHE A 171 0.72 1.30 2.27
N PHE A 172 1.77 0.63 1.84
CA PHE A 172 2.68 -0.03 2.76
C PHE A 172 4.12 0.06 2.27
N THR A 173 5.02 0.21 3.21
CA THR A 173 6.44 0.43 3.00
C THR A 173 7.28 -0.31 4.03
N VAL A 174 8.58 -0.31 3.83
CA VAL A 174 9.56 -0.89 4.75
C VAL A 174 10.83 -0.04 4.76
N HIS A 175 11.49 0.03 5.92
CA HIS A 175 12.81 0.63 6.06
C HIS A 175 12.89 2.05 5.48
N GLY A 176 11.94 2.92 5.85
CA GLY A 176 11.93 4.31 5.43
C GLY A 176 11.66 4.56 3.95
N GLY A 177 11.22 3.54 3.21
CA GLY A 177 10.86 3.70 1.81
C GLY A 177 9.61 4.55 1.61
N PRO A 178 9.41 5.08 0.39
CA PRO A 178 8.21 5.86 0.08
C PRO A 178 6.93 5.01 0.21
N ALA A 179 5.83 5.64 0.59
CA ALA A 179 4.56 4.96 0.87
C ALA A 179 4.04 4.15 -0.32
N ASN A 180 4.35 4.59 -1.54
CA ASN A 180 3.89 4.01 -2.78
C ASN A 180 4.83 2.95 -3.40
N GLU A 181 5.83 2.46 -2.66
CA GLU A 181 6.79 1.52 -3.21
C GLU A 181 6.37 0.06 -3.17
N GLY A 182 5.52 -0.33 -2.22
CA GLY A 182 5.05 -1.71 -2.08
C GLY A 182 4.44 -2.25 -3.38
N ARG A 183 4.36 -3.57 -3.51
CA ARG A 183 3.72 -4.23 -4.65
C ARG A 183 2.71 -5.25 -4.19
N VAL A 184 1.54 -5.22 -4.81
CA VAL A 184 0.49 -6.23 -4.59
C VAL A 184 0.43 -7.12 -5.82
N LEU A 185 0.69 -8.40 -5.62
CA LEU A 185 0.68 -9.42 -6.65
C LEU A 185 -0.37 -10.49 -6.33
N LEU A 186 -1.03 -10.96 -7.36
CA LEU A 186 -1.87 -12.15 -7.30
C LEU A 186 -1.25 -13.22 -8.21
N ALA A 187 -0.89 -14.36 -7.64
CA ALA A 187 -0.13 -15.41 -8.35
C ALA A 187 1.11 -14.84 -9.09
N GLY A 188 1.79 -13.84 -8.48
CA GLY A 188 2.99 -13.22 -9.00
C GLY A 188 2.81 -12.22 -10.14
N LEU A 189 1.60 -11.86 -10.51
CA LEU A 189 1.28 -10.81 -11.47
C LEU A 189 0.73 -9.58 -10.74
N GLY A 190 1.11 -8.39 -11.17
CA GLY A 190 0.70 -7.14 -10.54
C GLY A 190 -0.81 -6.89 -10.64
N VAL A 191 -1.42 -6.54 -9.50
CA VAL A 191 -2.82 -6.11 -9.38
C VAL A 191 -2.94 -4.80 -8.61
N GLY A 192 -1.85 -4.04 -8.54
CA GLY A 192 -1.85 -2.68 -8.02
C GLY A 192 -2.32 -1.67 -9.06
N THR A 193 -2.67 -0.47 -8.62
CA THR A 193 -3.16 0.61 -9.48
C THR A 193 -2.08 1.14 -10.43
N ALA A 194 -2.48 1.75 -11.53
CA ALA A 194 -1.58 2.38 -12.49
C ALA A 194 -0.77 3.52 -11.87
N MET A 195 -1.34 4.24 -10.90
CA MET A 195 -0.67 5.33 -10.19
C MET A 195 0.45 4.85 -9.29
N ASN A 196 0.21 3.84 -8.47
CA ASN A 196 1.08 3.52 -7.33
C ASN A 196 1.65 2.10 -7.37
N GLY A 197 0.98 1.16 -8.04
CA GLY A 197 1.38 -0.26 -8.05
C GLY A 197 1.27 -1.00 -6.71
N ASN A 198 1.21 -0.28 -5.58
CA ASN A 198 1.10 -0.84 -4.25
C ASN A 198 -0.31 -0.74 -3.67
N ALA A 199 -1.02 0.32 -3.99
CA ALA A 199 -2.41 0.43 -3.62
C ALA A 199 -3.24 -0.42 -4.58
N THR A 200 -4.22 -1.11 -4.03
CA THR A 200 -5.27 -1.74 -4.82
C THR A 200 -6.57 -1.61 -4.07
N SER A 201 -7.58 -1.12 -4.74
CA SER A 201 -8.95 -1.20 -4.23
C SER A 201 -9.51 -2.61 -4.34
N ASN A 202 -8.86 -3.48 -5.12
CA ASN A 202 -9.20 -4.90 -5.15
C ASN A 202 -9.02 -5.54 -3.77
N ALA A 203 -10.11 -6.02 -3.21
CA ALA A 203 -10.09 -6.78 -1.96
C ALA A 203 -9.66 -8.21 -2.24
N ILE A 204 -8.35 -8.44 -2.31
CA ILE A 204 -7.85 -9.82 -2.40
C ILE A 204 -8.37 -10.59 -1.20
N ASP A 205 -9.23 -11.58 -1.44
CA ASP A 205 -9.79 -12.39 -0.37
C ASP A 205 -8.73 -13.33 0.20
N THR A 206 -8.10 -12.87 1.28
CA THR A 206 -6.99 -13.59 1.91
C THR A 206 -7.40 -14.94 2.50
N ALA A 207 -8.68 -15.14 2.80
CA ALA A 207 -9.16 -16.41 3.32
C ALA A 207 -9.39 -17.50 2.24
N ASN A 208 -9.42 -17.09 0.97
CA ASN A 208 -9.41 -18.00 -0.18
C ASN A 208 -8.04 -18.03 -0.87
N ALA A 209 -7.04 -17.48 -0.23
CA ALA A 209 -5.64 -17.68 -0.59
C ALA A 209 -5.16 -19.03 -0.07
N ARG A 210 -4.31 -19.72 -0.82
CA ARG A 210 -3.55 -20.88 -0.36
C ARG A 210 -2.49 -20.46 0.66
N GLU A 211 -1.83 -19.35 0.36
CA GLU A 211 -0.86 -18.71 1.24
C GLU A 211 -0.67 -17.25 0.83
N ILE A 212 -0.13 -16.47 1.75
CA ILE A 212 0.27 -15.09 1.56
C ILE A 212 1.77 -14.99 1.79
N GLN A 213 2.49 -14.53 0.79
CA GLN A 213 3.94 -14.33 0.81
C GLN A 213 4.24 -12.84 0.90
N ILE A 214 5.04 -12.43 1.86
CA ILE A 214 5.42 -11.03 2.06
C ILE A 214 6.95 -10.97 2.09
N SER A 215 7.54 -10.53 0.98
CA SER A 215 8.98 -10.25 0.90
C SER A 215 9.26 -8.86 1.46
N ILE A 216 10.21 -8.77 2.38
CA ILE A 216 10.59 -7.53 3.05
C ILE A 216 11.86 -6.94 2.43
N SER A 217 12.85 -7.78 2.10
CA SER A 217 14.11 -7.38 1.46
C SER A 217 14.81 -8.55 0.77
N GLY A 218 15.89 -8.29 0.02
CA GLY A 218 16.70 -9.31 -0.64
C GLY A 218 16.07 -9.93 -1.88
N ALA A 219 15.13 -9.25 -2.52
CA ALA A 219 14.55 -9.69 -3.78
C ALA A 219 15.57 -9.61 -4.92
N LEU A 220 15.55 -10.61 -5.83
CA LEU A 220 16.49 -10.70 -6.95
C LEU A 220 15.93 -10.03 -8.23
N GLY A 221 16.37 -10.46 -9.40
CA GLY A 221 16.12 -9.83 -10.70
C GLY A 221 14.64 -9.65 -11.06
N GLU A 222 13.76 -10.45 -10.50
CA GLU A 222 12.31 -10.36 -10.72
C GLU A 222 11.63 -9.15 -10.06
N ALA A 223 12.27 -8.48 -9.10
CA ALA A 223 11.71 -7.29 -8.46
C ALA A 223 12.16 -6.01 -9.18
N GLU A 224 11.27 -5.11 -9.48
CA GLU A 224 11.59 -3.76 -9.96
C GLU A 224 12.00 -2.86 -8.81
N VAL A 225 11.21 -2.85 -7.75
CA VAL A 225 11.32 -1.94 -6.60
C VAL A 225 11.97 -2.60 -5.39
N GLY A 226 12.56 -1.79 -4.52
CA GLY A 226 13.17 -2.23 -3.27
C GLY A 226 12.18 -2.39 -2.11
N GLY A 227 10.92 -2.02 -2.31
CA GLY A 227 9.87 -2.10 -1.32
C GLY A 227 9.32 -3.51 -1.06
N PRO A 228 8.41 -3.62 -0.10
CA PRO A 228 7.82 -4.90 0.23
C PRO A 228 6.92 -5.42 -0.90
N ILE A 229 6.96 -6.73 -1.12
CA ILE A 229 6.14 -7.41 -2.13
C ILE A 229 5.17 -8.35 -1.42
N LEU A 230 3.88 -8.03 -1.53
CA LEU A 230 2.80 -8.91 -1.11
C LEU A 230 2.36 -9.76 -2.30
N ASN A 231 2.55 -11.06 -2.24
CA ASN A 231 2.06 -12.00 -3.25
C ASN A 231 1.03 -12.95 -2.63
N VAL A 232 -0.19 -12.90 -3.11
CA VAL A 232 -1.26 -13.80 -2.70
C VAL A 232 -1.35 -14.95 -3.70
N VAL A 233 -1.20 -16.17 -3.21
CA VAL A 233 -1.36 -17.39 -4.00
C VAL A 233 -2.79 -17.88 -3.83
N PRO A 234 -3.67 -17.75 -4.85
CA PRO A 234 -5.06 -18.12 -4.72
C PRO A 234 -5.26 -19.64 -4.63
N ALA A 235 -6.32 -20.06 -3.95
CA ALA A 235 -6.73 -21.44 -3.90
C ALA A 235 -7.08 -21.99 -5.29
N THR A 236 -6.96 -23.29 -5.46
CA THR A 236 -7.25 -24.01 -6.70
C THR A 236 -8.19 -25.17 -6.42
N GLY A 237 -8.96 -25.58 -7.40
CA GLY A 237 -9.70 -26.82 -7.33
C GLY A 237 -8.80 -28.05 -7.31
N GLY A 238 -9.35 -29.19 -6.88
CA GLY A 238 -8.71 -30.50 -6.83
C GLY A 238 -9.61 -31.61 -7.35
N ASN A 239 -9.18 -32.89 -7.22
CA ASN A 239 -9.96 -34.04 -7.69
C ASN A 239 -11.12 -34.42 -6.75
N ALA A 240 -11.22 -33.78 -5.59
CA ALA A 240 -12.36 -33.88 -4.69
C ALA A 240 -13.04 -32.53 -4.56
N PHE A 241 -14.35 -32.51 -4.37
CA PHE A 241 -15.05 -31.29 -4.00
C PHE A 241 -14.70 -30.89 -2.58
N HIS A 242 -14.44 -29.64 -2.36
CA HIS A 242 -14.17 -29.03 -1.07
C HIS A 242 -14.64 -27.60 -1.08
N GLY A 243 -15.01 -27.09 0.07
CA GLY A 243 -15.48 -25.71 0.16
C GLY A 243 -15.50 -25.20 1.57
N SER A 244 -15.84 -23.93 1.70
CA SER A 244 -16.07 -23.31 2.98
C SER A 244 -17.16 -22.26 2.91
N ALA A 245 -17.95 -22.17 3.96
CA ALA A 245 -18.89 -21.09 4.21
C ALA A 245 -18.42 -20.34 5.46
N PHE A 246 -18.45 -19.02 5.41
CA PHE A 246 -18.04 -18.16 6.51
C PHE A 246 -19.08 -17.09 6.75
N GLY A 247 -19.36 -16.82 8.04
CA GLY A 247 -20.18 -15.70 8.47
C GLY A 247 -19.59 -15.03 9.71
N SER A 248 -19.56 -13.72 9.71
CA SER A 248 -19.18 -12.97 10.91
C SER A 248 -19.98 -11.68 11.04
N GLY A 249 -20.14 -11.21 12.29
CA GLY A 249 -20.87 -9.98 12.55
C GLY A 249 -20.64 -9.37 13.92
N ALA A 250 -20.79 -8.05 13.97
CA ALA A 250 -20.82 -7.26 15.17
C ALA A 250 -21.71 -6.01 14.94
N GLY A 251 -22.07 -5.34 16.02
CA GLY A 251 -22.82 -4.08 15.98
C GLY A 251 -22.66 -3.30 17.27
N THR A 252 -23.48 -2.29 17.47
CA THR A 252 -23.45 -1.43 18.66
C THR A 252 -23.57 -2.22 19.98
N TRP A 253 -24.29 -3.32 19.98
CA TRP A 253 -24.45 -4.22 21.13
C TRP A 253 -23.15 -4.88 21.58
N ALA A 254 -22.17 -4.97 20.69
CA ALA A 254 -20.91 -5.65 20.91
C ALA A 254 -19.75 -4.70 21.25
N GLN A 255 -20.02 -3.41 21.30
CA GLN A 255 -19.02 -2.37 21.51
C GLN A 255 -19.01 -1.88 22.96
N ALA A 256 -17.81 -1.77 23.54
CA ALA A 256 -17.60 -1.15 24.84
C ALA A 256 -17.51 0.39 24.70
N ASN A 257 -17.30 1.06 25.82
CA ASN A 257 -16.95 2.47 25.89
C ASN A 257 -15.53 2.61 26.44
N ASN A 258 -14.69 3.39 25.76
CA ASN A 258 -13.30 3.65 26.17
C ASN A 258 -13.01 5.13 26.44
N LEU A 259 -14.06 5.96 26.65
CA LEU A 259 -13.88 7.36 27.03
C LEU A 259 -13.61 7.49 28.50
N ASP A 260 -12.54 8.18 28.84
CA ASP A 260 -12.25 8.65 30.21
C ASP A 260 -12.69 10.10 30.42
N SER A 261 -12.38 10.63 31.61
CA SER A 261 -12.76 11.99 31.98
C SER A 261 -11.96 13.06 31.21
N GLU A 262 -10.72 12.76 30.85
CA GLU A 262 -9.85 13.68 30.12
C GLU A 262 -10.34 13.86 28.68
N LEU A 263 -10.64 12.79 27.98
CA LEU A 263 -11.19 12.82 26.63
C LEU A 263 -12.53 13.56 26.57
N ARG A 264 -13.38 13.36 27.61
CA ARG A 264 -14.65 14.10 27.72
C ARG A 264 -14.41 15.60 27.95
N ALA A 265 -13.42 15.97 28.75
CA ALA A 265 -13.05 17.37 28.97
C ALA A 265 -12.54 18.02 27.67
N PHE A 266 -11.96 17.26 26.75
CA PHE A 266 -11.59 17.71 25.41
C PHE A 266 -12.78 17.78 24.43
N GLY A 267 -13.99 17.45 24.86
CA GLY A 267 -15.20 17.53 24.05
C GLY A 267 -15.49 16.27 23.20
N ILE A 268 -14.78 15.16 23.43
CA ILE A 268 -15.15 13.88 22.84
C ILE A 268 -16.27 13.28 23.70
N SER A 269 -17.51 13.45 23.26
CA SER A 269 -18.69 13.07 24.05
C SER A 269 -19.02 11.58 23.96
N GLU A 270 -18.64 10.93 22.88
CA GLU A 270 -18.90 9.53 22.60
C GLU A 270 -17.83 8.91 21.71
N PRO A 271 -17.58 7.59 21.80
CA PRO A 271 -16.67 6.90 20.90
C PRO A 271 -17.27 6.81 19.49
N ALA A 272 -16.43 6.55 18.48
CA ALA A 272 -16.91 6.18 17.16
C ALA A 272 -17.79 4.93 17.27
N ALA A 273 -19.08 5.04 16.98
CA ALA A 273 -20.02 3.94 17.15
C ALA A 273 -19.86 2.92 16.02
N LEU A 274 -19.63 1.66 16.34
CA LEU A 274 -19.77 0.57 15.38
C LEU A 274 -21.25 0.26 15.18
N ILE A 275 -21.84 0.75 14.11
CA ILE A 275 -23.25 0.55 13.81
C ILE A 275 -23.48 -0.89 13.35
N LYS A 276 -22.68 -1.36 12.38
CA LYS A 276 -22.75 -2.71 11.80
C LYS A 276 -21.42 -3.13 11.23
N LEU A 277 -21.04 -4.38 11.45
CA LEU A 277 -19.92 -5.06 10.81
C LEU A 277 -20.42 -6.42 10.33
N TRP A 278 -20.11 -6.82 9.10
CA TRP A 278 -20.45 -8.12 8.55
C TRP A 278 -19.37 -8.61 7.58
N ASP A 279 -19.26 -9.92 7.45
CA ASP A 279 -18.44 -10.61 6.44
C ASP A 279 -19.05 -11.98 6.21
N VAL A 280 -19.60 -12.21 5.02
CA VAL A 280 -20.22 -13.47 4.64
C VAL A 280 -19.59 -13.94 3.34
N SER A 281 -19.13 -15.20 3.30
CA SER A 281 -18.56 -15.75 2.07
C SER A 281 -18.90 -17.22 1.91
N PHE A 282 -18.90 -17.64 0.65
CA PHE A 282 -19.00 -19.04 0.25
C PHE A 282 -17.97 -19.32 -0.84
N ALA A 283 -17.18 -20.36 -0.66
CA ALA A 283 -16.19 -20.79 -1.62
C ALA A 283 -16.28 -22.31 -1.85
N MET A 284 -16.12 -22.71 -3.10
CA MET A 284 -16.14 -24.12 -3.48
C MET A 284 -15.19 -24.40 -4.62
N GLY A 285 -14.50 -25.50 -4.56
CA GLY A 285 -13.65 -26.01 -5.64
C GLY A 285 -13.81 -27.51 -5.85
N GLY A 286 -13.46 -27.94 -7.06
CA GLY A 286 -13.56 -29.36 -7.40
C GLY A 286 -13.23 -29.64 -8.87
N PRO A 287 -13.35 -30.89 -9.32
CA PRO A 287 -13.10 -31.26 -10.69
C PRO A 287 -14.32 -31.00 -11.59
N ILE A 288 -14.10 -30.30 -12.70
CA ILE A 288 -15.02 -30.35 -13.87
C ILE A 288 -14.73 -31.67 -14.60
N ARG A 289 -13.44 -32.02 -14.76
CA ARG A 289 -12.96 -33.29 -15.26
C ARG A 289 -11.76 -33.73 -14.43
N LYS A 290 -11.89 -34.81 -13.72
CA LYS A 290 -10.79 -35.39 -12.88
C LYS A 290 -9.48 -35.46 -13.66
N ASP A 291 -8.38 -35.09 -13.01
CA ASP A 291 -7.01 -35.09 -13.50
C ASP A 291 -6.75 -34.16 -14.72
N ARG A 292 -7.75 -33.34 -15.12
CA ARG A 292 -7.61 -32.47 -16.31
C ARG A 292 -8.11 -31.04 -16.15
N LEU A 293 -9.28 -30.85 -15.53
CA LEU A 293 -9.90 -29.53 -15.45
C LEU A 293 -10.59 -29.35 -14.10
N TRP A 294 -10.19 -28.32 -13.40
CA TRP A 294 -10.71 -27.97 -12.07
C TRP A 294 -11.19 -26.52 -12.06
N PHE A 295 -12.11 -26.28 -11.16
CA PHE A 295 -12.58 -24.94 -10.84
C PHE A 295 -12.42 -24.65 -9.36
N PHE A 296 -12.33 -23.36 -9.03
CA PHE A 296 -12.53 -22.83 -7.69
C PHE A 296 -13.29 -21.51 -7.82
N GLY A 297 -14.42 -21.38 -7.14
CA GLY A 297 -15.25 -20.19 -7.14
C GLY A 297 -15.47 -19.64 -5.74
N ASN A 298 -15.61 -18.35 -5.63
CA ASN A 298 -15.84 -17.64 -4.38
C ASN A 298 -16.83 -16.48 -4.58
N VAL A 299 -17.76 -16.34 -3.63
CA VAL A 299 -18.61 -15.16 -3.48
C VAL A 299 -18.48 -14.66 -2.05
N ARG A 300 -18.23 -13.37 -1.86
CA ARG A 300 -18.09 -12.73 -0.55
C ARG A 300 -18.77 -11.36 -0.54
N ASP A 301 -19.40 -11.05 0.59
CA ASP A 301 -19.97 -9.76 0.88
C ASP A 301 -19.57 -9.32 2.29
N PHE A 302 -18.94 -8.16 2.38
CA PHE A 302 -18.46 -7.66 3.66
C PHE A 302 -18.49 -6.13 3.71
N GLY A 303 -18.55 -5.59 4.93
CA GLY A 303 -18.56 -4.16 5.13
C GLY A 303 -18.66 -3.75 6.59
N ASN A 304 -18.54 -2.45 6.80
CA ASN A 304 -18.77 -1.84 8.10
C ASN A 304 -19.53 -0.51 7.95
N HIS A 305 -20.29 -0.19 8.99
CA HIS A 305 -20.88 1.14 9.20
C HIS A 305 -20.41 1.65 10.55
N THR A 306 -19.80 2.83 10.58
CA THR A 306 -19.29 3.46 11.79
C THR A 306 -19.76 4.90 11.92
N GLY A 307 -20.13 5.31 13.11
CA GLY A 307 -20.44 6.71 13.40
C GLY A 307 -19.19 7.59 13.37
N VAL A 308 -19.31 8.81 12.89
CA VAL A 308 -18.24 9.80 12.92
C VAL A 308 -18.38 10.62 14.21
N GLN A 309 -17.29 10.74 14.97
CA GLN A 309 -17.29 11.47 16.23
C GLN A 309 -17.59 12.96 16.02
N ASN A 310 -18.49 13.52 16.80
CA ASN A 310 -18.81 14.95 16.84
C ASN A 310 -19.22 15.56 15.49
N LEU A 311 -19.69 14.74 14.54
CA LEU A 311 -20.15 15.19 13.23
C LEU A 311 -21.65 14.89 13.08
N TYR A 312 -22.40 15.90 12.70
CA TYR A 312 -23.83 15.85 12.49
C TYR A 312 -24.20 16.47 11.14
N ALA A 313 -25.42 16.21 10.68
CA ALA A 313 -25.97 16.95 9.56
C ALA A 313 -26.07 18.45 9.85
N ASN A 314 -26.03 19.25 8.83
CA ASN A 314 -26.34 20.67 8.95
C ASN A 314 -27.87 20.85 9.02
N LYS A 315 -28.34 21.48 10.08
CA LYS A 315 -29.76 21.82 10.25
C LYS A 315 -30.32 22.64 9.09
N TYR A 316 -29.46 23.42 8.44
CA TYR A 316 -29.80 24.27 7.31
C TYR A 316 -29.46 23.63 5.96
N ALA A 317 -29.32 22.31 5.89
CA ALA A 317 -29.02 21.62 4.63
C ALA A 317 -30.08 21.95 3.58
N GLY A 318 -29.64 22.44 2.42
CA GLY A 318 -30.52 22.83 1.31
C GLY A 318 -31.13 24.25 1.42
N ASP A 319 -30.91 24.95 2.51
CA ASP A 319 -31.38 26.33 2.66
C ASP A 319 -30.34 27.32 2.09
N ALA A 320 -30.70 27.99 1.00
CA ALA A 320 -29.80 28.93 0.34
C ALA A 320 -29.56 30.22 1.17
N ALA A 321 -30.49 30.56 2.08
CA ALA A 321 -30.40 31.76 2.88
C ALA A 321 -29.43 31.63 4.07
N HIS A 322 -29.14 30.39 4.49
CA HIS A 322 -28.24 30.12 5.62
C HIS A 322 -26.86 29.69 5.15
N TRP A 323 -25.85 30.41 5.63
CA TRP A 323 -24.44 30.13 5.34
C TRP A 323 -23.73 29.43 6.50
N ASP A 324 -24.37 29.41 7.68
CA ASP A 324 -23.80 28.82 8.87
C ASP A 324 -23.99 27.32 8.95
N TYR A 325 -23.06 26.65 9.61
CA TYR A 325 -23.26 25.28 10.03
C TYR A 325 -23.90 25.23 11.42
N ALA A 326 -25.09 24.68 11.52
CA ALA A 326 -25.72 24.34 12.77
C ALA A 326 -25.91 22.82 12.86
N PRO A 327 -25.28 22.13 13.87
CA PRO A 327 -25.42 20.68 13.98
C PRO A 327 -26.87 20.28 14.27
N ASP A 328 -27.37 19.25 13.59
CA ASP A 328 -28.60 18.57 13.93
C ASP A 328 -28.28 17.30 14.74
N PRO A 329 -28.44 17.32 16.10
CA PRO A 329 -28.12 16.16 16.93
C PRO A 329 -28.96 14.91 16.63
N SER A 330 -30.09 15.06 15.96
CA SER A 330 -30.94 13.93 15.56
C SER A 330 -30.38 13.14 14.38
N LEU A 331 -29.48 13.75 13.58
CA LEU A 331 -28.92 13.19 12.36
C LEU A 331 -27.39 13.10 12.46
N LYS A 332 -26.93 12.08 13.17
CA LYS A 332 -25.53 11.84 13.38
C LYS A 332 -24.86 11.31 12.11
N ALA A 333 -23.67 11.83 11.82
CA ALA A 333 -22.88 11.42 10.69
C ALA A 333 -22.29 10.01 10.88
N ARG A 334 -22.17 9.26 9.79
CA ARG A 334 -21.63 7.89 9.77
C ARG A 334 -20.92 7.59 8.45
N THR A 335 -19.99 6.66 8.48
CA THR A 335 -19.29 6.14 7.31
C THR A 335 -19.74 4.73 7.04
N ALA A 336 -19.99 4.39 5.78
CA ALA A 336 -20.38 3.06 5.35
C ALA A 336 -19.45 2.60 4.22
N THR A 337 -18.80 1.46 4.41
CA THR A 337 -17.97 0.81 3.40
C THR A 337 -18.43 -0.61 3.21
N SER A 338 -18.63 -1.03 1.97
CA SER A 338 -18.96 -2.42 1.65
C SER A 338 -18.37 -2.88 0.33
N LYS A 339 -18.11 -4.18 0.24
CA LYS A 339 -17.64 -4.82 -0.98
C LYS A 339 -18.35 -6.14 -1.21
N THR A 340 -18.70 -6.39 -2.46
CA THR A 340 -19.17 -7.70 -2.93
C THR A 340 -18.16 -8.22 -3.94
N ILE A 341 -17.70 -9.45 -3.75
CA ILE A 341 -16.69 -10.11 -4.58
C ILE A 341 -17.33 -11.34 -5.22
N ALA A 342 -17.09 -11.55 -6.50
CA ALA A 342 -17.36 -12.81 -7.19
C ALA A 342 -16.11 -13.18 -8.00
N SER A 343 -15.47 -14.29 -7.65
CA SER A 343 -14.25 -14.74 -8.33
C SER A 343 -14.34 -16.20 -8.76
N MET A 344 -13.65 -16.50 -9.85
CA MET A 344 -13.55 -17.85 -10.36
C MET A 344 -12.14 -18.13 -10.88
N ARG A 345 -11.62 -19.31 -10.59
CA ARG A 345 -10.39 -19.82 -11.13
C ARG A 345 -10.64 -21.13 -11.85
N LEU A 346 -10.11 -21.25 -13.05
CA LEU A 346 -10.03 -22.49 -13.80
C LEU A 346 -8.57 -22.93 -13.90
N THR A 347 -8.33 -24.21 -13.72
CA THR A 347 -6.99 -24.82 -13.89
C THR A 347 -7.13 -26.00 -14.82
N ALA A 348 -6.40 -26.01 -15.92
CA ALA A 348 -6.43 -27.04 -16.95
C ALA A 348 -5.07 -27.69 -17.13
N GLN A 349 -4.99 -29.00 -16.95
CA GLN A 349 -3.85 -29.82 -17.33
C GLN A 349 -4.05 -30.25 -18.79
N ALA A 350 -3.55 -29.46 -19.72
CA ALA A 350 -3.73 -29.72 -21.15
C ALA A 350 -2.92 -30.96 -21.62
N THR A 351 -1.70 -31.09 -21.12
CA THR A 351 -0.82 -32.25 -21.29
C THR A 351 -0.14 -32.57 -19.95
N PRO A 352 0.53 -33.72 -19.78
CA PRO A 352 1.25 -34.02 -18.54
C PRO A 352 2.27 -32.96 -18.12
N ARG A 353 2.72 -32.11 -19.05
CA ARG A 353 3.70 -31.05 -18.79
C ARG A 353 3.13 -29.63 -18.87
N ASN A 354 1.93 -29.43 -19.39
CA ASN A 354 1.39 -28.10 -19.61
C ASN A 354 0.16 -27.85 -18.76
N THR A 355 0.27 -26.92 -17.82
CA THR A 355 -0.81 -26.46 -16.94
C THR A 355 -1.17 -25.03 -17.30
N PHE A 356 -2.44 -24.76 -17.55
CA PHE A 356 -3.01 -23.45 -17.77
C PHE A 356 -3.88 -23.04 -16.60
N GLY A 357 -3.80 -21.79 -16.21
CA GLY A 357 -4.66 -21.16 -15.23
C GLY A 357 -5.37 -19.96 -15.80
N PHE A 358 -6.64 -19.82 -15.50
CA PHE A 358 -7.38 -18.60 -15.76
C PHE A 358 -8.02 -18.16 -14.46
N TYR A 359 -7.93 -16.87 -14.15
CA TYR A 359 -8.55 -16.26 -12.99
C TYR A 359 -9.35 -15.04 -13.43
N TYR A 360 -10.57 -14.91 -12.93
CA TYR A 360 -11.42 -13.76 -13.11
C TYR A 360 -12.03 -13.37 -11.77
N ASP A 361 -11.94 -12.08 -11.45
CA ASP A 361 -12.46 -11.50 -10.22
C ASP A 361 -13.21 -10.23 -10.56
N TYR A 362 -14.44 -10.15 -10.11
CA TYR A 362 -15.29 -8.99 -10.24
C TYR A 362 -15.67 -8.50 -8.86
N GLN A 363 -15.37 -7.24 -8.57
CA GLN A 363 -15.68 -6.65 -7.28
C GLN A 363 -16.53 -5.39 -7.44
N TRP A 364 -17.48 -5.27 -6.56
CA TRP A 364 -18.31 -4.10 -6.38
C TRP A 364 -17.92 -3.39 -5.11
N ILE A 365 -17.52 -2.13 -5.23
CA ILE A 365 -17.12 -1.31 -4.10
C ILE A 365 -18.21 -0.27 -3.87
N CYS A 366 -18.52 -0.07 -2.61
CA CYS A 366 -19.35 1.01 -2.16
C CYS A 366 -18.77 1.65 -0.92
N ASP A 367 -18.20 2.83 -1.08
CA ASP A 367 -17.81 3.72 0.01
C ASP A 367 -18.75 4.92 0.01
N GLN A 368 -19.45 5.13 1.10
CA GLN A 368 -20.55 6.07 1.14
C GLN A 368 -20.52 7.02 2.32
N ALA A 369 -20.91 8.22 2.01
CA ALA A 369 -21.07 9.29 2.95
C ALA A 369 -22.33 10.11 2.67
N SER A 370 -23.48 9.81 3.33
CA SER A 370 -24.73 10.58 3.12
C SER A 370 -25.78 10.41 4.20
N LEU A 371 -26.75 11.31 4.22
CA LEU A 371 -27.98 11.29 5.04
C LEU A 371 -29.13 10.46 4.45
N SER A 372 -29.01 9.97 3.22
CA SER A 372 -30.11 9.24 2.62
C SER A 372 -30.29 7.87 3.27
N THR A 373 -31.52 7.52 3.56
CA THR A 373 -31.90 6.16 3.95
C THR A 373 -32.04 5.24 2.75
N THR A 374 -31.90 5.78 1.52
CA THR A 374 -31.97 5.03 0.28
C THR A 374 -30.58 4.86 -0.31
N ASP A 375 -30.35 3.70 -0.88
CA ASP A 375 -29.07 3.27 -1.43
C ASP A 375 -28.55 4.09 -2.59
N GLY A 376 -27.36 4.63 -2.44
CA GLY A 376 -26.57 5.07 -3.59
C GLY A 376 -25.67 4.00 -4.17
N CYS A 377 -25.38 2.92 -3.43
CA CYS A 377 -24.62 1.79 -3.93
C CYS A 377 -25.53 0.59 -4.13
N ARG A 378 -25.77 0.27 -5.35
CA ARG A 378 -26.62 -0.88 -5.68
C ARG A 378 -26.09 -2.21 -5.16
N PRO A 379 -26.97 -3.09 -4.75
CA PRO A 379 -28.43 -3.01 -4.60
C PRO A 379 -28.89 -2.97 -3.13
N ARG A 380 -28.20 -2.31 -2.25
CA ARG A 380 -28.42 -2.46 -0.81
C ARG A 380 -28.62 -1.12 -0.13
N GLY A 381 -29.75 -0.97 0.55
CA GLY A 381 -30.09 0.15 1.36
C GLY A 381 -28.97 0.46 2.37
N ALA A 382 -28.23 1.49 2.12
CA ALA A 382 -27.19 1.95 2.99
C ALA A 382 -27.55 3.30 3.52
N ASP A 383 -27.40 3.40 4.78
CA ASP A 383 -27.42 4.66 5.48
C ASP A 383 -26.14 5.41 5.19
N TRP A 384 -26.23 6.58 4.74
CA TRP A 384 -25.18 7.42 4.21
C TRP A 384 -24.45 8.27 5.22
N VAL A 385 -23.18 8.52 4.98
CA VAL A 385 -22.44 9.45 5.83
C VAL A 385 -21.13 9.92 5.25
N PRO A 386 -20.79 11.21 5.37
CA PRO A 386 -19.45 11.66 5.09
C PRO A 386 -18.45 11.00 6.03
N GLY A 387 -17.60 10.22 5.45
CA GLY A 387 -16.37 9.85 6.08
C GLY A 387 -15.42 11.04 6.08
N THR A 388 -14.42 10.96 6.89
CA THR A 388 -13.23 11.78 6.72
C THR A 388 -12.48 11.20 5.52
N ILE A 389 -12.62 11.82 4.35
CA ILE A 389 -11.73 11.51 3.23
C ILE A 389 -10.48 12.33 3.44
N PHE A 390 -9.33 11.70 3.59
CA PHE A 390 -8.03 12.36 3.82
C PHE A 390 -8.02 13.36 5.01
N GLY A 391 -8.75 13.03 6.09
CA GLY A 391 -8.80 13.88 7.29
C GLY A 391 -9.76 15.07 7.23
N VAL A 392 -10.53 15.21 6.16
CA VAL A 392 -11.55 16.26 6.01
C VAL A 392 -12.91 15.74 6.45
N SER A 393 -13.58 16.49 7.32
CA SER A 393 -14.95 16.18 7.77
C SER A 393 -15.95 16.88 6.85
N TYR A 394 -16.72 16.10 6.09
CA TYR A 394 -17.83 16.58 5.29
C TYR A 394 -19.13 16.41 6.05
N SER A 395 -19.95 17.45 6.10
CA SER A 395 -21.34 17.25 6.52
C SER A 395 -22.11 16.49 5.42
N PRO A 396 -23.17 15.79 5.79
CA PRO A 396 -23.85 14.90 4.86
C PRO A 396 -24.25 15.49 3.52
N GLU A 397 -24.78 16.68 3.50
CA GLU A 397 -25.21 17.37 2.28
C GLU A 397 -24.05 17.75 1.33
N ALA A 398 -22.81 17.79 1.85
CA ALA A 398 -21.61 18.09 1.11
C ALA A 398 -20.73 16.85 0.83
N GLY A 399 -21.19 15.68 1.22
CA GLY A 399 -20.47 14.43 1.03
C GLY A 399 -20.59 13.89 -0.41
N THR A 400 -19.59 13.14 -0.80
CA THR A 400 -19.56 12.36 -2.05
C THR A 400 -19.55 10.89 -1.73
N ASN A 401 -19.94 10.06 -2.65
CA ASN A 401 -19.69 8.64 -2.59
C ASN A 401 -18.64 8.22 -3.62
N TYR A 402 -17.91 7.24 -3.22
CA TYR A 402 -17.03 6.46 -4.06
C TYR A 402 -17.93 5.49 -4.84
N THR A 403 -18.38 5.91 -6.00
CA THR A 403 -19.40 5.15 -6.72
C THR A 403 -18.84 4.41 -7.89
N ASP A 404 -19.59 3.34 -8.19
CA ASP A 404 -19.46 2.48 -9.36
C ASP A 404 -18.07 1.88 -9.51
N GLY A 405 -17.39 1.74 -8.36
CA GLY A 405 -16.09 1.09 -8.27
C GLY A 405 -16.19 -0.34 -8.73
N ARG A 406 -16.03 -0.55 -10.03
CA ARG A 406 -15.82 -1.86 -10.62
C ARG A 406 -14.36 -2.16 -10.63
N ASP A 407 -13.96 -3.11 -9.79
CA ASP A 407 -12.64 -3.69 -9.85
C ASP A 407 -12.71 -5.02 -10.55
N ILE A 408 -11.97 -5.17 -11.64
CA ILE A 408 -11.92 -6.40 -12.42
C ILE A 408 -10.47 -6.83 -12.55
N VAL A 409 -10.16 -8.02 -12.05
CA VAL A 409 -8.88 -8.67 -12.30
C VAL A 409 -9.10 -9.84 -13.24
N SER A 410 -8.36 -9.87 -14.34
CA SER A 410 -8.32 -11.02 -15.25
C SER A 410 -6.89 -11.47 -15.40
N GLN A 411 -6.65 -12.78 -15.28
CA GLN A 411 -5.30 -13.35 -15.40
C GLN A 411 -5.34 -14.61 -16.24
N ALA A 412 -4.34 -14.77 -17.06
CA ALA A 412 -4.02 -16.00 -17.75
C ALA A 412 -2.60 -16.43 -17.39
N THR A 413 -2.44 -17.71 -17.07
CA THR A 413 -1.17 -18.28 -16.62
C THR A 413 -0.94 -19.66 -17.24
N TRP A 414 0.29 -20.09 -17.56
CA TRP A 414 0.74 -21.40 -18.00
C TRP A 414 2.04 -21.84 -17.33
N SER A 415 2.34 -23.02 -16.94
CA SER A 415 3.63 -23.55 -16.55
C SER A 415 3.92 -24.84 -17.27
N SER A 416 5.20 -25.06 -17.61
CA SER A 416 5.64 -26.23 -18.32
C SER A 416 6.99 -26.71 -17.80
N PRO A 417 7.02 -27.72 -16.94
CA PRO A 417 8.26 -28.45 -16.65
C PRO A 417 8.63 -29.29 -17.90
N VAL A 418 9.37 -28.67 -18.83
CA VAL A 418 9.79 -29.29 -20.10
C VAL A 418 10.64 -30.53 -19.84
N THR A 419 11.52 -30.44 -18.85
CA THR A 419 12.31 -31.52 -18.30
C THR A 419 12.36 -31.42 -16.78
N ASN A 420 12.96 -32.39 -16.10
CA ASN A 420 13.19 -32.31 -14.66
C ASN A 420 14.15 -31.18 -14.25
N LYS A 421 14.79 -30.52 -15.23
CA LYS A 421 15.75 -29.43 -15.01
C LYS A 421 15.30 -28.12 -15.61
N LEU A 422 14.40 -28.13 -16.58
CA LEU A 422 13.96 -26.90 -17.28
C LEU A 422 12.47 -26.67 -17.06
N LEU A 423 12.18 -25.54 -16.44
CA LEU A 423 10.84 -25.02 -16.23
C LEU A 423 10.66 -23.75 -17.06
N LEU A 424 9.61 -23.69 -17.85
CA LEU A 424 9.16 -22.50 -18.54
C LEU A 424 7.90 -21.95 -17.89
N GLU A 425 7.82 -20.66 -17.81
CA GLU A 425 6.73 -19.95 -17.19
C GLU A 425 6.45 -18.62 -17.86
N ALA A 426 5.22 -18.09 -17.89
CA ALA A 426 4.87 -16.70 -18.20
C ALA A 426 3.44 -16.39 -17.77
N GLY A 427 2.95 -15.17 -17.82
CA GLY A 427 1.60 -14.78 -17.48
C GLY A 427 1.26 -13.36 -17.90
N TYR A 428 -0.03 -13.15 -18.01
CA TYR A 428 -0.62 -11.85 -18.29
C TYR A 428 -1.72 -11.56 -17.29
N ALA A 429 -1.77 -10.35 -16.81
CA ALA A 429 -2.87 -9.85 -15.98
C ALA A 429 -3.29 -8.46 -16.43
N THR A 430 -4.58 -8.20 -16.33
CA THR A 430 -5.15 -6.86 -16.41
C THR A 430 -5.95 -6.58 -15.15
N TYR A 431 -5.82 -5.37 -14.65
CA TYR A 431 -6.60 -4.88 -13.54
C TYR A 431 -7.33 -3.61 -13.97
N ALA A 432 -8.61 -3.71 -14.23
CA ALA A 432 -9.46 -2.56 -14.52
C ALA A 432 -10.06 -2.04 -13.21
N ASN A 433 -9.66 -0.85 -12.83
CA ASN A 433 -10.15 -0.13 -11.65
C ASN A 433 -10.88 1.13 -12.09
N HIS A 434 -12.07 1.32 -11.57
CA HIS A 434 -12.86 2.54 -11.77
C HIS A 434 -13.28 3.08 -10.41
N TRP A 435 -12.96 4.33 -10.14
CA TRP A 435 -13.29 4.99 -8.89
C TRP A 435 -13.47 6.49 -9.09
N GLY A 436 -14.19 7.12 -8.20
CA GLY A 436 -14.43 8.55 -8.29
C GLY A 436 -15.21 9.06 -7.08
N TRP A 437 -15.36 10.35 -7.00
CA TRP A 437 -16.20 11.03 -6.02
C TRP A 437 -17.39 11.63 -6.73
N MET A 438 -18.53 10.99 -6.59
CA MET A 438 -19.77 11.37 -7.24
C MET A 438 -20.77 11.91 -6.23
N PRO A 439 -21.70 12.79 -6.65
CA PRO A 439 -22.82 13.19 -5.81
C PRO A 439 -23.65 11.97 -5.41
N HIS A 440 -23.96 11.85 -4.12
CA HIS A 440 -24.90 10.83 -3.67
C HIS A 440 -26.35 11.34 -3.75
N PRO A 441 -27.38 10.47 -3.72
CA PRO A 441 -28.75 10.91 -3.56
C PRO A 441 -28.92 11.72 -2.27
N GLY A 442 -29.36 12.98 -2.38
CA GLY A 442 -29.47 13.92 -1.27
C GLY A 442 -28.26 14.85 -1.08
N ALA A 443 -27.18 14.68 -1.85
CA ALA A 443 -26.14 15.69 -1.92
C ALA A 443 -26.66 16.96 -2.62
N ILE A 444 -26.20 18.10 -2.15
CA ILE A 444 -26.61 19.39 -2.67
C ILE A 444 -25.57 19.87 -3.67
N THR A 445 -25.93 19.93 -4.94
CA THR A 445 -25.02 20.33 -6.04
C THR A 445 -25.16 21.77 -6.45
N ASN A 446 -26.28 22.42 -6.15
CA ASN A 446 -26.62 23.77 -6.61
C ASN A 446 -26.34 24.88 -5.59
N LEU A 447 -25.83 24.56 -4.42
CA LEU A 447 -25.38 25.55 -3.43
C LEU A 447 -23.84 25.61 -3.37
N VAL A 448 -23.34 26.81 -3.13
CA VAL A 448 -21.90 27.04 -2.91
C VAL A 448 -21.43 26.21 -1.72
N GLN A 449 -20.42 25.41 -1.91
CA GLN A 449 -19.75 24.68 -0.83
C GLN A 449 -19.07 25.67 0.11
N MET A 450 -19.21 25.46 1.41
CA MET A 450 -18.54 26.22 2.43
C MET A 450 -17.53 25.34 3.16
N THR A 451 -16.32 25.84 3.35
CA THR A 451 -15.27 25.24 4.16
C THR A 451 -14.95 26.16 5.33
N THR A 452 -15.02 25.66 6.55
CA THR A 452 -14.56 26.36 7.75
C THR A 452 -13.36 25.63 8.35
N PHE A 453 -12.46 26.39 8.97
CA PHE A 453 -11.24 25.86 9.61
C PHE A 453 -11.35 25.89 11.15
N VAL A 454 -12.23 26.73 11.68
CA VAL A 454 -12.42 26.97 13.12
C VAL A 454 -13.91 26.83 13.43
N PRO A 455 -14.28 26.17 14.53
CA PRO A 455 -13.51 25.45 15.50
C PRO A 455 -13.03 24.04 15.01
N THR A 456 -13.55 23.51 13.92
CA THR A 456 -13.08 22.28 13.25
C THR A 456 -13.01 22.49 11.75
N PHE A 457 -12.05 21.85 11.10
CA PHE A 457 -12.06 21.78 9.64
C PHE A 457 -13.34 21.03 9.21
N ARG A 458 -14.22 21.71 8.51
CA ARG A 458 -15.50 21.18 8.08
C ARG A 458 -15.88 21.72 6.73
N VAL A 459 -16.41 20.81 5.89
CA VAL A 459 -17.00 21.15 4.59
C VAL A 459 -18.50 20.89 4.67
N TYR A 460 -19.32 21.84 4.26
CA TYR A 460 -20.77 21.75 4.37
C TYR A 460 -21.47 22.59 3.29
N ARG A 461 -22.82 22.56 3.28
CA ARG A 461 -23.73 23.30 2.43
C ARG A 461 -23.88 22.75 1.03
N GLY A 462 -22.83 22.40 0.33
CA GLY A 462 -22.89 21.81 -1.00
C GLY A 462 -21.64 21.04 -1.35
N ILE A 463 -21.72 20.28 -2.42
CA ILE A 463 -20.61 19.47 -2.95
C ILE A 463 -19.87 20.27 -4.03
N ASP A 464 -18.55 20.14 -4.10
CA ASP A 464 -17.77 20.80 -5.17
C ASP A 464 -16.96 19.80 -5.99
N ASN A 465 -16.16 19.00 -5.30
CA ASN A 465 -15.16 18.18 -5.98
C ASN A 465 -15.77 16.86 -6.41
N ILE A 466 -15.99 16.74 -7.70
CA ILE A 466 -16.47 15.51 -8.34
C ILE A 466 -15.39 15.11 -9.33
N PHE A 467 -14.92 13.87 -9.26
CA PHE A 467 -14.04 13.37 -10.28
C PHE A 467 -14.27 11.89 -10.55
N ASP A 468 -13.94 11.50 -11.75
CA ASP A 468 -14.01 10.13 -12.24
C ASP A 468 -12.62 9.71 -12.69
N ASN A 469 -12.13 8.56 -12.19
CA ASN A 469 -10.82 8.03 -12.50
C ASN A 469 -10.92 6.56 -12.94
N SER A 470 -10.41 6.28 -14.10
CA SER A 470 -10.25 4.93 -14.64
C SER A 470 -8.79 4.57 -14.75
N GLN A 471 -8.41 3.43 -14.23
CA GLN A 471 -7.06 2.90 -14.30
C GLN A 471 -7.08 1.47 -14.84
N ASN A 472 -6.18 1.17 -15.77
CA ASN A 472 -6.07 -0.14 -16.36
C ASN A 472 -4.60 -0.55 -16.56
N PRO A 473 -3.91 -0.97 -15.50
CA PRO A 473 -2.60 -1.59 -15.62
C PRO A 473 -2.71 -2.98 -16.26
N ASN A 474 -1.90 -3.20 -17.26
CA ASN A 474 -1.70 -4.47 -17.93
C ASN A 474 -0.28 -4.92 -17.63
N THR A 475 -0.10 -6.10 -17.08
CA THR A 475 1.20 -6.62 -16.68
C THR A 475 1.46 -7.98 -17.30
N TRP A 476 2.71 -8.26 -17.64
CA TRP A 476 3.11 -9.55 -18.18
C TRP A 476 4.51 -9.93 -17.72
N ARG A 477 4.75 -11.22 -17.74
CA ARG A 477 6.07 -11.78 -17.46
C ARG A 477 6.28 -13.12 -18.19
N ALA A 478 7.54 -13.44 -18.46
CA ALA A 478 7.95 -14.75 -18.96
C ALA A 478 9.30 -15.12 -18.34
N SER A 479 9.53 -16.39 -18.05
CA SER A 479 10.82 -16.83 -17.53
C SER A 479 11.14 -18.28 -17.89
N ALA A 480 12.45 -18.58 -17.94
CA ALA A 480 13.01 -19.91 -18.04
C ALA A 480 13.89 -20.15 -16.83
N THR A 481 13.60 -21.20 -16.08
CA THR A 481 14.39 -21.61 -14.92
C THR A 481 15.08 -22.93 -15.27
N TYR A 482 16.41 -22.97 -15.17
CA TYR A 482 17.22 -24.16 -15.38
C TYR A 482 17.94 -24.56 -14.09
N VAL A 483 17.67 -25.77 -13.62
CA VAL A 483 18.15 -26.24 -12.34
C VAL A 483 19.11 -27.41 -12.52
N THR A 484 20.25 -27.32 -11.87
CA THR A 484 21.19 -28.45 -11.67
C THR A 484 21.22 -28.80 -10.19
N GLY A 485 22.08 -29.70 -9.72
CA GLY A 485 22.25 -29.92 -8.28
C GLY A 485 22.74 -28.67 -7.54
N ALA A 486 23.66 -27.89 -8.12
CA ALA A 486 24.31 -26.74 -7.50
C ALA A 486 23.74 -25.38 -7.94
N HIS A 487 23.20 -25.27 -9.14
CA HIS A 487 22.75 -24.01 -9.73
C HIS A 487 21.24 -23.98 -9.94
N ASN A 488 20.65 -22.83 -9.66
CA ASN A 488 19.27 -22.50 -10.00
C ASN A 488 19.27 -21.18 -10.78
N MET A 489 19.43 -21.30 -12.10
CA MET A 489 19.54 -20.18 -13.04
C MET A 489 18.16 -19.79 -13.56
N LYS A 490 17.86 -18.50 -13.59
CA LYS A 490 16.61 -17.99 -14.14
C LYS A 490 16.89 -16.80 -15.07
N VAL A 491 16.33 -16.85 -16.24
CA VAL A 491 16.26 -15.72 -17.17
C VAL A 491 14.80 -15.32 -17.29
N GLY A 492 14.50 -14.02 -17.22
CA GLY A 492 13.12 -13.58 -17.31
C GLY A 492 12.96 -12.25 -18.02
N TYR A 493 11.73 -12.04 -18.50
CA TYR A 493 11.24 -10.82 -19.10
C TYR A 493 9.97 -10.39 -18.40
N GLN A 494 9.85 -9.10 -18.10
CA GLN A 494 8.69 -8.49 -17.47
C GLN A 494 8.35 -7.19 -18.17
N GLY A 495 7.08 -6.81 -18.13
CA GLY A 495 6.66 -5.51 -18.57
C GLY A 495 5.29 -5.13 -18.05
N ALA A 496 4.98 -3.85 -18.19
CA ALA A 496 3.64 -3.34 -17.92
C ALA A 496 3.30 -2.19 -18.86
N TYR A 497 2.03 -2.05 -19.12
CA TYR A 497 1.41 -0.91 -19.77
C TYR A 497 0.30 -0.37 -18.89
N HIS A 498 0.52 0.83 -18.39
CA HIS A 498 -0.41 1.54 -17.52
C HIS A 498 -1.26 2.52 -18.30
N ILE A 499 -2.53 2.57 -17.98
CA ILE A 499 -3.50 3.51 -18.52
C ILE A 499 -4.17 4.19 -17.31
N GLU A 500 -4.12 5.50 -17.26
CA GLU A 500 -4.89 6.30 -16.32
C GLU A 500 -5.65 7.39 -17.07
N GLU A 501 -6.92 7.54 -16.75
CA GLU A 501 -7.80 8.60 -17.25
C GLU A 501 -8.55 9.21 -16.08
N THR A 502 -8.44 10.51 -15.93
CA THR A 502 -9.16 11.27 -14.89
C THR A 502 -9.96 12.38 -15.54
N THR A 503 -11.22 12.52 -15.14
CA THR A 503 -12.04 13.67 -15.48
C THR A 503 -12.53 14.32 -14.19
N ASP A 504 -12.19 15.58 -14.03
CA ASP A 504 -12.66 16.41 -12.93
C ASP A 504 -13.87 17.22 -13.35
N PHE A 505 -14.89 17.25 -12.52
CA PHE A 505 -16.12 18.00 -12.71
C PHE A 505 -16.23 19.09 -11.63
N ALA A 506 -17.03 20.10 -11.86
CA ALA A 506 -17.48 21.04 -10.85
C ALA A 506 -18.98 20.84 -10.59
N ASN A 507 -19.45 21.28 -9.42
CA ASN A 507 -20.87 21.34 -9.12
C ASN A 507 -21.57 22.44 -9.96
N ASP A 508 -22.88 22.53 -9.83
CA ASP A 508 -23.71 23.56 -10.50
C ASP A 508 -23.45 24.97 -9.95
N ALA A 509 -22.80 25.07 -8.78
CA ALA A 509 -22.36 26.33 -8.22
C ALA A 509 -21.08 26.81 -8.92
N ARG A 510 -20.98 28.11 -9.13
CA ARG A 510 -19.90 28.71 -9.90
C ARG A 510 -18.56 28.75 -9.16
N TYR A 511 -18.57 28.63 -7.84
CA TYR A 511 -17.38 28.71 -7.00
C TYR A 511 -17.62 27.99 -5.67
N THR A 512 -16.55 27.82 -4.90
CA THR A 512 -16.61 27.36 -3.51
C THR A 512 -16.01 28.42 -2.59
N LEU A 513 -16.44 28.44 -1.33
CA LEU A 513 -15.97 29.39 -0.33
C LEU A 513 -15.18 28.70 0.78
N SER A 514 -14.14 29.38 1.23
CA SER A 514 -13.41 29.07 2.46
C SER A 514 -13.50 30.26 3.40
N ASP A 515 -13.98 30.01 4.61
CA ASP A 515 -14.07 31.01 5.67
C ASP A 515 -12.69 31.26 6.27
N LEU A 516 -12.17 32.43 6.12
CA LEU A 516 -10.91 32.91 6.68
C LEU A 516 -11.14 33.87 7.85
N GLY A 517 -12.31 33.89 8.43
CA GLY A 517 -12.70 34.75 9.55
C GLY A 517 -11.77 34.65 10.77
N PHE A 518 -11.00 33.59 10.89
CA PHE A 518 -9.95 33.41 11.91
C PHE A 518 -8.72 34.30 11.64
N ILE A 519 -8.55 34.82 10.40
CA ILE A 519 -7.51 35.78 10.05
C ILE A 519 -8.06 37.22 10.21
N ALA A 520 -9.21 37.48 9.61
CA ALA A 520 -9.91 38.76 9.70
C ALA A 520 -11.43 38.55 9.55
N PRO A 521 -12.27 39.22 10.35
CA PRO A 521 -13.72 39.09 10.23
C PRO A 521 -14.19 39.46 8.82
N GLY A 522 -15.07 38.67 8.24
CA GLY A 522 -15.61 38.82 6.91
C GLY A 522 -14.64 38.51 5.76
N LEU A 523 -13.45 37.97 6.07
CA LEU A 523 -12.51 37.51 5.05
C LEU A 523 -12.85 36.12 4.57
N TYR A 524 -13.03 35.95 3.28
CA TYR A 524 -13.27 34.68 2.60
C TYR A 524 -12.29 34.46 1.47
N SER A 525 -12.20 33.21 1.02
CA SER A 525 -11.54 32.86 -0.23
C SER A 525 -12.53 32.14 -1.14
N ALA A 526 -12.77 32.67 -2.31
CA ALA A 526 -13.58 32.05 -3.35
C ALA A 526 -12.68 31.32 -4.35
N THR A 527 -13.02 30.05 -4.66
CA THR A 527 -12.32 29.26 -5.69
C THR A 527 -13.19 29.09 -6.90
N ILE A 528 -12.66 29.46 -8.03
CA ILE A 528 -13.22 29.21 -9.35
C ILE A 528 -12.46 28.08 -10.04
N ARG A 529 -13.13 27.32 -10.93
CA ARG A 529 -12.54 26.15 -11.62
C ARG A 529 -13.03 26.04 -13.06
N ILE A 530 -12.10 25.65 -13.93
CA ILE A 530 -12.44 25.18 -15.27
C ILE A 530 -12.86 23.71 -15.16
N ALA A 531 -14.06 23.37 -15.62
CA ALA A 531 -14.57 22.01 -15.63
C ALA A 531 -15.52 21.80 -16.83
N PRO A 532 -15.66 20.60 -17.38
CA PRO A 532 -14.87 19.40 -17.03
C PRO A 532 -13.41 19.53 -17.44
N TRP A 533 -12.54 18.84 -16.71
CA TRP A 533 -11.12 18.80 -16.98
C TRP A 533 -10.62 17.37 -17.07
N GLN A 534 -10.17 16.98 -18.25
CA GLN A 534 -9.67 15.63 -18.52
C GLN A 534 -8.14 15.62 -18.61
N LYS A 535 -7.54 14.64 -17.97
CA LYS A 535 -6.12 14.31 -18.07
C LYS A 535 -5.95 12.81 -18.22
N SER A 536 -5.04 12.42 -19.12
CA SER A 536 -4.78 11.03 -19.43
C SER A 536 -3.30 10.76 -19.40
N ASN A 537 -2.88 9.69 -18.77
CA ASN A 537 -1.49 9.26 -18.65
C ASN A 537 -1.33 7.85 -19.25
N ARG A 538 -0.15 7.60 -19.83
CA ARG A 538 0.28 6.31 -20.35
C ARG A 538 1.72 6.07 -19.98
N THR A 539 1.99 4.99 -19.26
CA THR A 539 3.34 4.58 -18.90
C THR A 539 3.57 3.15 -19.30
N GLU A 540 4.75 2.89 -19.84
CA GLU A 540 5.13 1.55 -20.29
C GLU A 540 6.55 1.25 -19.86
N TYR A 541 6.79 0.01 -19.41
CA TYR A 541 8.15 -0.45 -19.14
C TYR A 541 8.37 -1.89 -19.58
N HIS A 542 9.62 -2.21 -19.87
CA HIS A 542 10.10 -3.56 -20.17
C HIS A 542 11.37 -3.82 -19.38
N ALA A 543 11.51 -5.03 -18.90
CA ALA A 543 12.71 -5.44 -18.19
C ALA A 543 13.12 -6.86 -18.56
N VAL A 544 14.42 -7.08 -18.68
CA VAL A 544 15.03 -8.40 -18.83
C VAL A 544 15.96 -8.61 -17.64
N TYR A 545 15.94 -9.81 -17.08
CA TYR A 545 16.85 -10.14 -15.98
C TYR A 545 17.42 -11.53 -16.12
N VAL A 546 18.63 -11.69 -15.56
CA VAL A 546 19.27 -12.98 -15.34
C VAL A 546 19.65 -13.08 -13.89
N GLN A 547 19.43 -14.23 -13.29
CA GLN A 547 19.81 -14.51 -11.92
C GLN A 547 20.26 -15.96 -11.76
N ASP A 548 21.15 -16.19 -10.81
CA ASP A 548 21.59 -17.51 -10.39
C ASP A 548 21.68 -17.61 -8.88
N GLN A 549 21.32 -18.77 -8.37
CA GLN A 549 21.61 -19.19 -7.02
C GLN A 549 22.55 -20.39 -7.13
N TRP A 550 23.79 -20.20 -6.65
CA TRP A 550 24.83 -21.21 -6.69
C TRP A 550 25.19 -21.69 -5.28
N THR A 551 24.92 -22.94 -4.99
CA THR A 551 25.25 -23.57 -3.70
C THR A 551 26.54 -24.35 -3.77
N ILE A 552 27.53 -23.92 -2.95
CA ILE A 552 28.88 -24.50 -2.86
C ILE A 552 29.09 -24.99 -1.42
N GLY A 553 28.84 -26.25 -1.16
CA GLY A 553 28.95 -26.80 0.18
C GLY A 553 28.02 -26.08 1.17
N ARG A 554 28.56 -25.22 2.03
CA ARG A 554 27.82 -24.46 3.06
C ARG A 554 27.46 -23.04 2.63
N VAL A 555 27.96 -22.59 1.50
CA VAL A 555 27.76 -21.24 0.99
C VAL A 555 26.79 -21.27 -0.17
N THR A 556 25.79 -20.42 -0.15
CA THR A 556 24.93 -20.13 -1.29
C THR A 556 25.18 -18.69 -1.73
N LEU A 557 25.63 -18.54 -2.96
CA LEU A 557 25.80 -17.26 -3.64
C LEU A 557 24.57 -16.98 -4.47
N GLN A 558 24.03 -15.78 -4.39
CA GLN A 558 22.94 -15.33 -5.23
C GLN A 558 23.37 -14.09 -5.98
N GLY A 559 23.14 -14.05 -7.28
CA GLY A 559 23.46 -12.91 -8.13
C GLY A 559 22.34 -12.63 -9.11
N ALA A 560 22.06 -11.37 -9.37
CA ALA A 560 21.14 -10.97 -10.40
C ALA A 560 21.61 -9.69 -11.09
N LEU A 561 21.32 -9.60 -12.37
CA LEU A 561 21.46 -8.39 -13.18
C LEU A 561 20.13 -8.15 -13.89
N ARG A 562 19.58 -6.94 -13.74
CA ARG A 562 18.34 -6.56 -14.36
C ARG A 562 18.54 -5.31 -15.22
N PHE A 563 18.05 -5.35 -16.45
CA PHE A 563 17.99 -4.24 -17.37
C PHE A 563 16.54 -3.78 -17.47
N ASP A 564 16.30 -2.49 -17.33
CA ASP A 564 14.98 -1.86 -17.40
C ASP A 564 14.98 -0.75 -18.44
N ARG A 565 13.87 -0.61 -19.16
CA ARG A 565 13.58 0.51 -20.03
C ARG A 565 12.13 0.96 -19.81
N ALA A 566 11.93 2.27 -19.61
CA ALA A 566 10.61 2.83 -19.32
C ALA A 566 10.39 4.17 -20.03
N TRP A 567 9.16 4.43 -20.44
CA TRP A 567 8.75 5.69 -21.09
C TRP A 567 7.29 6.01 -20.81
N SER A 568 6.88 7.26 -21.10
CA SER A 568 5.49 7.70 -20.95
C SER A 568 5.05 8.64 -22.06
N TRP A 569 3.75 8.79 -22.25
CA TRP A 569 3.14 9.74 -23.18
C TRP A 569 1.73 10.09 -22.76
N PHE A 570 1.19 11.16 -23.35
CA PHE A 570 -0.12 11.68 -23.06
C PHE A 570 -0.96 11.72 -24.33
N PRO A 571 -2.16 11.14 -24.36
CA PRO A 571 -3.11 11.29 -25.47
C PRO A 571 -3.51 12.75 -25.66
N ALA A 572 -4.06 13.08 -26.82
CA ALA A 572 -4.68 14.36 -27.04
C ALA A 572 -5.91 14.51 -26.11
N ALA A 573 -6.09 15.70 -25.54
CA ALA A 573 -7.20 16.03 -24.66
C ALA A 573 -7.85 17.35 -25.07
N HIS A 574 -9.17 17.47 -24.80
CA HIS A 574 -9.95 18.68 -25.02
C HIS A 574 -10.69 19.03 -23.72
N ASN A 575 -10.44 20.22 -23.22
CA ASN A 575 -10.87 20.63 -21.90
C ASN A 575 -11.60 21.98 -21.93
N GLY A 576 -12.54 22.19 -21.00
CA GLY A 576 -13.20 23.44 -20.74
C GLY A 576 -13.94 24.01 -21.94
N ALA A 577 -15.09 23.43 -22.33
CA ALA A 577 -15.95 24.00 -23.35
C ALA A 577 -16.76 25.19 -22.80
N PRO A 578 -17.00 26.25 -23.57
CA PRO A 578 -17.77 27.42 -23.13
C PRO A 578 -19.16 27.09 -22.57
N GLU A 579 -19.82 26.08 -23.11
CA GLU A 579 -21.13 25.63 -22.68
C GLU A 579 -21.12 24.86 -21.35
N THR A 580 -19.96 24.40 -20.92
CA THR A 580 -19.80 23.62 -19.70
C THR A 580 -18.97 24.31 -18.63
N SER A 581 -18.24 25.38 -19.00
CA SER A 581 -17.41 26.16 -18.09
C SER A 581 -17.73 27.65 -18.18
N VAL A 582 -18.34 28.20 -17.14
CA VAL A 582 -18.62 29.65 -17.04
C VAL A 582 -17.34 30.51 -16.93
N TRP A 583 -16.20 29.88 -16.64
CA TRP A 583 -14.93 30.53 -16.41
C TRP A 583 -13.94 30.42 -17.59
N ASN A 584 -14.33 29.76 -18.67
CA ASN A 584 -13.50 29.64 -19.86
C ASN A 584 -14.29 29.90 -21.13
N ALA A 585 -13.88 30.92 -21.87
CA ALA A 585 -14.58 31.36 -23.09
C ALA A 585 -14.23 30.51 -24.33
N GLN A 586 -13.20 29.71 -24.29
CA GLN A 586 -12.72 28.92 -25.43
C GLN A 586 -12.30 27.51 -24.98
N PRO A 587 -12.57 26.46 -25.80
CA PRO A 587 -12.04 25.14 -25.56
C PRO A 587 -10.50 25.15 -25.50
N ILE A 588 -9.94 24.37 -24.61
CA ILE A 588 -8.51 24.16 -24.47
C ILE A 588 -8.17 22.78 -25.01
N ALA A 589 -7.33 22.75 -26.05
CA ALA A 589 -6.92 21.52 -26.70
C ALA A 589 -5.43 21.27 -26.47
N PHE A 590 -5.10 20.04 -26.08
CA PHE A 590 -3.73 19.57 -25.93
C PHE A 590 -3.46 18.50 -27.00
N PRO A 591 -2.40 18.65 -27.84
CA PRO A 591 -2.00 17.61 -28.75
C PRO A 591 -1.38 16.42 -28.01
N LYS A 592 -1.36 15.25 -28.65
CA LYS A 592 -0.59 14.11 -28.16
C LYS A 592 0.87 14.52 -27.91
N SER A 593 1.39 14.26 -26.73
CA SER A 593 2.74 14.66 -26.33
C SER A 593 3.49 13.50 -25.65
N LYS A 594 4.82 13.64 -25.58
CA LYS A 594 5.70 12.69 -24.93
C LYS A 594 5.98 13.13 -23.51
N GLY A 595 6.03 12.16 -22.61
CA GLY A 595 6.56 12.31 -21.27
C GLY A 595 8.02 11.91 -21.20
N VAL A 596 8.33 10.97 -20.31
CA VAL A 596 9.62 10.29 -20.29
C VAL A 596 9.85 9.63 -21.64
N THR A 597 10.93 9.96 -22.31
CA THR A 597 11.22 9.44 -23.64
C THR A 597 12.06 8.17 -23.62
N GLY A 598 12.68 7.85 -22.48
CA GLY A 598 13.40 6.59 -22.29
C GLY A 598 14.35 6.64 -21.10
N TYR A 599 13.92 6.16 -19.95
CA TYR A 599 14.83 5.76 -18.88
C TYR A 599 15.42 4.40 -19.23
N THR A 600 16.70 4.26 -18.99
CA THR A 600 17.43 3.01 -19.20
C THR A 600 18.32 2.75 -18.00
N ASP A 601 18.17 1.58 -17.38
CA ASP A 601 18.83 1.26 -16.14
C ASP A 601 19.34 -0.18 -16.13
N ILE A 602 20.45 -0.39 -15.40
CA ILE A 602 20.97 -1.72 -15.05
C ILE A 602 21.13 -1.76 -13.54
N THR A 603 20.47 -2.71 -12.88
CA THR A 603 20.50 -2.86 -11.43
C THR A 603 21.11 -4.19 -11.02
N PRO A 604 22.30 -4.18 -10.36
CA PRO A 604 22.93 -5.36 -9.82
C PRO A 604 22.39 -5.74 -8.45
N ARG A 605 22.34 -7.04 -8.16
CA ARG A 605 21.95 -7.58 -6.86
C ARG A 605 22.79 -8.77 -6.50
N LEU A 606 23.27 -8.83 -5.27
CA LEU A 606 24.14 -9.86 -4.76
C LEU A 606 23.65 -10.33 -3.39
N GLY A 607 23.81 -11.61 -3.12
CA GLY A 607 23.47 -12.20 -1.85
C GLY A 607 24.41 -13.34 -1.49
N VAL A 608 24.66 -13.52 -0.20
CA VAL A 608 25.42 -14.64 0.34
C VAL A 608 24.66 -15.20 1.53
N ALA A 609 24.35 -16.47 1.51
CA ALA A 609 23.86 -17.21 2.66
C ALA A 609 24.89 -18.27 3.04
N TYR A 610 25.20 -18.37 4.34
CA TYR A 610 26.21 -19.26 4.86
C TYR A 610 25.68 -20.09 6.03
N ASP A 611 25.61 -21.41 5.86
CA ASP A 611 25.32 -22.33 6.96
C ASP A 611 26.56 -22.45 7.85
N LEU A 612 26.58 -21.65 8.93
CA LEU A 612 27.77 -21.46 9.78
C LEU A 612 28.34 -22.78 10.33
N PHE A 613 27.48 -23.72 10.70
CA PHE A 613 27.88 -24.98 11.31
C PHE A 613 27.64 -26.21 10.42
N GLY A 614 27.07 -26.03 9.23
CA GLY A 614 26.78 -27.13 8.30
C GLY A 614 25.70 -28.09 8.80
N ARG A 615 24.78 -27.61 9.65
CA ARG A 615 23.69 -28.39 10.23
C ARG A 615 22.32 -27.85 9.84
N GLY A 616 22.25 -26.83 8.99
CA GLY A 616 21.01 -26.16 8.58
C GLY A 616 20.31 -25.39 9.72
N LYS A 617 20.99 -25.13 10.84
CA LYS A 617 20.41 -24.52 12.04
C LYS A 617 20.84 -23.07 12.27
N THR A 618 21.87 -22.61 11.57
CA THR A 618 22.41 -21.24 11.72
C THR A 618 22.79 -20.70 10.37
N SER A 619 22.11 -19.69 9.91
CA SER A 619 22.37 -19.00 8.65
C SER A 619 22.86 -17.58 8.91
N LEU A 620 24.01 -17.23 8.34
CA LEU A 620 24.48 -15.86 8.20
C LEU A 620 24.15 -15.40 6.78
N LYS A 621 23.47 -14.26 6.66
CA LYS A 621 22.99 -13.73 5.38
C LYS A 621 23.49 -12.32 5.16
N LEU A 622 23.92 -12.04 3.94
CA LEU A 622 24.25 -10.71 3.43
C LEU A 622 23.51 -10.51 2.11
N ASN A 623 22.86 -9.37 1.96
CA ASN A 623 22.33 -8.93 0.67
C ASN A 623 22.73 -7.48 0.38
N VAL A 624 22.99 -7.20 -0.89
CA VAL A 624 23.26 -5.87 -1.43
C VAL A 624 22.56 -5.77 -2.77
N GLY A 625 21.77 -4.72 -2.98
CA GLY A 625 21.07 -4.57 -4.24
C GLY A 625 20.65 -3.14 -4.53
N GLU A 626 20.61 -2.84 -5.82
CA GLU A 626 20.05 -1.61 -6.35
C GLU A 626 18.65 -1.85 -6.91
N TYR A 627 17.74 -0.93 -6.60
CA TYR A 627 16.34 -1.00 -7.00
C TYR A 627 15.89 0.35 -7.54
N LEU A 628 14.90 0.31 -8.42
CA LEU A 628 14.38 1.50 -9.09
C LEU A 628 13.07 1.97 -8.45
N GLN A 629 12.79 3.26 -8.57
CA GLN A 629 11.43 3.75 -8.39
C GLN A 629 10.52 3.13 -9.46
N SER A 630 9.30 2.82 -9.08
CA SER A 630 8.30 2.24 -9.97
C SER A 630 8.08 3.05 -11.26
N ALA A 631 7.99 2.35 -12.38
CA ALA A 631 7.36 2.92 -13.57
C ALA A 631 5.83 2.92 -13.36
N SER A 632 5.26 4.10 -13.15
CA SER A 632 3.84 4.30 -12.84
C SER A 632 3.35 5.64 -13.39
N ASP A 633 2.04 5.84 -13.44
CA ASP A 633 1.44 7.09 -13.93
C ASP A 633 1.51 8.19 -12.86
N GLN A 634 2.71 8.43 -12.30
CA GLN A 634 2.99 9.46 -11.29
C GLN A 634 4.35 10.14 -11.51
N GLU A 635 4.54 11.26 -10.80
CA GLU A 635 5.81 11.99 -10.67
C GLU A 635 6.48 12.24 -12.03
N ASN A 636 7.69 11.76 -12.22
CA ASN A 636 8.50 12.01 -13.41
C ASN A 636 7.81 11.59 -14.71
N TYR A 637 6.99 10.52 -14.63
CA TYR A 637 6.29 10.01 -15.81
C TYR A 637 5.15 10.90 -16.27
N THR A 638 4.64 11.76 -15.39
CA THR A 638 3.50 12.64 -15.67
C THR A 638 3.85 14.12 -15.65
N VAL A 639 5.03 14.51 -15.16
CA VAL A 639 5.43 15.91 -14.95
C VAL A 639 5.30 16.79 -16.18
N SER A 640 5.51 16.25 -17.36
CA SER A 640 5.39 16.96 -18.63
C SER A 640 4.03 16.82 -19.32
N ASN A 641 3.01 16.26 -18.65
CA ASN A 641 1.65 16.22 -19.19
C ASN A 641 1.08 17.65 -19.26
N PRO A 642 0.79 18.20 -20.45
CA PRO A 642 0.31 19.58 -20.57
C PRO A 642 -1.06 19.80 -19.91
N ALA A 643 -1.85 18.73 -19.74
CA ALA A 643 -3.12 18.78 -19.00
C ALA A 643 -2.97 18.54 -17.49
N LEU A 644 -1.73 18.41 -16.98
CA LEU A 644 -1.50 18.27 -15.54
C LEU A 644 -1.86 19.57 -14.85
N ASP A 645 -2.91 19.52 -14.06
CA ASP A 645 -3.49 20.68 -13.42
C ASP A 645 -3.07 20.82 -11.94
N ASN A 646 -3.37 21.99 -11.39
CA ASN A 646 -3.06 22.31 -9.99
C ASN A 646 -4.15 21.89 -8.99
N ARG A 647 -5.23 21.25 -9.42
CA ARG A 647 -6.42 20.99 -8.61
C ARG A 647 -6.17 20.13 -7.37
N ASN A 648 -5.31 19.15 -7.44
CA ASN A 648 -5.03 18.21 -6.36
C ASN A 648 -3.69 18.48 -5.65
N GLY A 649 -3.14 19.67 -5.77
CA GLY A 649 -1.87 20.03 -5.15
C GLY A 649 -0.67 19.27 -5.69
N ARG A 650 -0.80 18.57 -6.82
CA ARG A 650 0.31 17.93 -7.49
C ARG A 650 1.23 18.96 -8.11
N ARG A 651 2.50 18.76 -7.99
CA ARG A 651 3.50 19.65 -8.49
C ARG A 651 4.52 18.96 -9.38
N PRO A 652 5.04 19.71 -10.30
CA PRO A 652 4.63 21.03 -10.79
C PRO A 652 3.37 20.92 -11.66
N PRO A 653 2.42 21.86 -11.58
CA PRO A 653 1.30 21.91 -12.51
C PRO A 653 1.76 22.51 -13.85
N ASN A 654 1.19 22.00 -14.94
CA ASN A 654 1.42 22.56 -16.27
C ASN A 654 0.31 23.52 -16.71
N PHE A 655 -0.82 23.45 -16.02
CA PHE A 655 -1.97 24.32 -16.30
C PHE A 655 -2.70 24.68 -15.00
N GLN A 656 -3.14 25.95 -14.89
CA GLN A 656 -3.91 26.39 -13.75
C GLN A 656 -5.42 26.35 -14.05
N THR A 657 -6.08 25.28 -13.63
CA THR A 657 -7.53 25.06 -13.79
C THR A 657 -8.33 25.64 -12.65
N ALA A 658 -7.72 25.91 -11.52
CA ALA A 658 -8.36 26.47 -10.34
C ALA A 658 -7.62 27.72 -9.88
N ALA A 659 -8.35 28.74 -9.48
CA ALA A 659 -7.81 29.93 -8.85
C ALA A 659 -8.63 30.32 -7.63
N SER A 660 -7.95 30.84 -6.64
CA SER A 660 -8.55 31.30 -5.40
C SER A 660 -8.34 32.80 -5.27
N ARG A 661 -9.42 33.50 -4.97
CA ARG A 661 -9.38 34.91 -4.67
C ARG A 661 -9.87 35.18 -3.26
N THR A 662 -9.04 35.79 -2.44
CA THR A 662 -9.53 36.33 -1.18
C THR A 662 -10.39 37.56 -1.44
N PHE A 663 -11.47 37.68 -0.72
CA PHE A 663 -12.33 38.86 -0.75
C PHE A 663 -12.79 39.20 0.67
N LEU A 664 -13.05 40.48 0.88
CA LEU A 664 -13.62 40.98 2.12
C LEU A 664 -15.12 41.23 1.89
N ASP A 665 -15.95 40.41 2.49
CA ASP A 665 -17.41 40.54 2.41
C ASP A 665 -17.84 41.75 3.25
N LEU A 666 -18.09 42.88 2.59
CA LEU A 666 -18.42 44.14 3.22
C LEU A 666 -19.91 44.28 3.55
N ASN A 667 -20.76 43.54 2.88
CA ASN A 667 -22.20 43.65 3.04
C ASN A 667 -22.84 42.43 3.73
N GLY A 668 -22.05 41.37 4.03
CA GLY A 668 -22.46 40.18 4.77
C GLY A 668 -23.32 39.22 3.96
N ASN A 669 -23.21 39.26 2.62
CA ASN A 669 -24.00 38.39 1.74
C ASN A 669 -23.30 37.06 1.37
N HIS A 670 -22.04 36.92 1.71
CA HIS A 670 -21.16 35.78 1.39
C HIS A 670 -20.98 35.54 -0.11
N VAL A 671 -21.19 36.55 -0.91
CA VAL A 671 -21.01 36.53 -2.37
C VAL A 671 -19.87 37.47 -2.72
N PRO A 672 -18.87 37.05 -3.51
CA PRO A 672 -17.80 37.99 -3.92
C PRO A 672 -18.34 39.03 -4.88
N ASP A 673 -18.55 40.25 -4.39
CA ASP A 673 -19.00 41.38 -5.17
C ASP A 673 -17.84 42.00 -5.96
N CYS A 674 -17.35 41.26 -6.93
CA CYS A 674 -16.23 41.61 -7.78
C CYS A 674 -16.26 40.89 -9.12
N ASN A 675 -15.47 41.34 -10.08
CA ASN A 675 -15.22 40.60 -11.29
C ASN A 675 -14.14 39.52 -11.02
N MET A 676 -14.58 38.26 -10.88
CA MET A 676 -13.73 37.14 -10.56
C MET A 676 -12.66 36.83 -11.64
N LEU A 677 -12.86 37.27 -12.90
CA LEU A 677 -11.92 37.05 -14.00
C LEU A 677 -10.99 38.24 -14.28
N GLN A 678 -11.19 39.37 -13.61
CA GLN A 678 -10.27 40.48 -13.73
C GLN A 678 -8.95 40.16 -13.04
N GLN A 679 -7.82 40.38 -13.73
CA GLN A 679 -6.49 40.03 -13.24
C GLN A 679 -6.17 40.74 -11.92
N GLU A 680 -6.40 42.06 -11.86
CA GLU A 680 -6.07 42.87 -10.69
C GLU A 680 -7.18 42.83 -9.62
N PRO A 681 -6.84 43.17 -8.38
CA PRO A 681 -7.83 43.35 -7.32
C PRO A 681 -8.92 44.34 -7.76
N ASN A 682 -10.16 44.02 -7.48
CA ASN A 682 -11.30 44.86 -7.85
C ASN A 682 -12.52 44.55 -6.97
N GLY A 683 -13.36 45.55 -6.69
CA GLY A 683 -14.49 45.41 -5.78
C GLY A 683 -14.02 44.85 -4.43
N GLU A 684 -14.67 43.79 -3.97
CA GLU A 684 -14.28 43.11 -2.73
C GLU A 684 -13.09 42.15 -2.89
N CYS A 685 -12.72 41.78 -4.11
CA CYS A 685 -11.60 40.87 -4.39
C CYS A 685 -10.24 41.55 -4.15
N LEU A 686 -9.46 41.00 -3.23
CA LEU A 686 -8.21 41.57 -2.73
C LEU A 686 -6.96 41.03 -3.44
N THR A 687 -7.02 39.83 -3.98
CA THR A 687 -5.85 39.15 -4.57
C THR A 687 -5.93 39.10 -6.10
N PRO A 688 -4.77 39.11 -6.79
CA PRO A 688 -4.71 38.90 -8.23
C PRO A 688 -5.25 37.49 -8.62
N LEU A 689 -5.73 37.37 -9.86
CA LEU A 689 -6.21 36.11 -10.40
C LEU A 689 -5.07 35.09 -10.69
N GLY A 690 -3.87 35.58 -10.93
CA GLY A 690 -2.72 34.75 -11.30
C GLY A 690 -2.81 34.20 -12.74
N ASN A 691 -2.34 32.98 -12.96
CA ASN A 691 -2.27 32.38 -14.30
C ASN A 691 -3.52 31.55 -14.66
N PHE A 692 -4.65 31.78 -14.04
CA PHE A 692 -5.88 31.03 -14.27
C PHE A 692 -6.30 31.10 -15.74
N ALA A 693 -6.63 29.94 -16.29
CA ALA A 693 -7.04 29.76 -17.68
C ALA A 693 -6.01 30.21 -18.73
N ASN A 694 -4.80 30.53 -18.31
CA ASN A 694 -3.74 30.91 -19.23
C ASN A 694 -3.09 29.68 -19.85
N PRO A 695 -3.01 29.57 -21.19
CA PRO A 695 -2.38 28.44 -21.86
C PRO A 695 -0.84 28.39 -21.75
N LEU A 696 -0.23 29.35 -21.07
CA LEU A 696 1.22 29.33 -20.81
C LEU A 696 1.55 28.17 -19.86
N THR A 697 2.52 27.38 -20.25
CA THR A 697 3.03 26.30 -19.41
C THR A 697 3.65 26.91 -18.15
N LEU A 698 3.12 26.51 -16.99
CA LEU A 698 3.66 26.93 -15.69
C LEU A 698 4.98 26.25 -15.38
N THR A 699 5.25 25.12 -16.02
CA THR A 699 6.41 24.28 -15.71
C THR A 699 7.31 24.10 -16.92
N VAL A 700 8.57 24.40 -16.76
CA VAL A 700 9.65 24.07 -17.67
C VAL A 700 10.35 22.81 -17.17
N VAL A 701 10.20 21.73 -17.86
CA VAL A 701 10.87 20.47 -17.52
C VAL A 701 12.24 20.44 -18.19
N ASN A 702 13.30 20.25 -17.40
CA ASN A 702 14.64 20.00 -17.95
C ASN A 702 14.59 18.72 -18.80
N PRO A 703 14.92 18.76 -20.10
CA PRO A 703 14.85 17.58 -20.94
C PRO A 703 15.67 16.39 -20.42
N ASP A 704 16.77 16.64 -19.73
CA ASP A 704 17.68 15.61 -19.22
C ASP A 704 17.06 14.77 -18.11
N VAL A 705 16.02 15.28 -17.43
CA VAL A 705 15.29 14.49 -16.43
C VAL A 705 14.30 13.50 -17.08
N LEU A 706 14.04 13.61 -18.36
CA LEU A 706 13.07 12.77 -19.07
C LEU A 706 13.71 11.63 -19.90
N HIS A 707 15.03 11.49 -19.89
CA HIS A 707 15.71 10.43 -20.62
C HIS A 707 17.11 10.14 -20.08
N GLY A 708 17.64 8.99 -20.43
CA GLY A 708 19.05 8.66 -20.18
C GLY A 708 19.25 7.41 -19.37
N TRP A 709 20.53 7.12 -19.18
CA TRP A 709 21.01 6.03 -18.35
C TRP A 709 21.15 6.46 -16.90
N GLY A 710 20.57 5.70 -16.00
CA GLY A 710 20.74 5.92 -14.58
C GLY A 710 20.10 7.21 -14.05
N VAL A 711 19.17 7.80 -14.78
CA VAL A 711 18.46 9.04 -14.40
C VAL A 711 17.33 8.79 -13.43
N ARG A 712 16.65 7.66 -13.56
CA ARG A 712 15.51 7.28 -12.75
C ARG A 712 15.85 7.26 -11.26
N PRO A 713 14.99 7.76 -10.37
CA PRO A 713 15.16 7.61 -8.92
C PRO A 713 15.36 6.16 -8.54
N ARG A 714 16.26 5.92 -7.58
CA ARG A 714 16.69 4.59 -7.18
C ARG A 714 17.10 4.55 -5.72
N ASP A 715 17.21 3.36 -5.19
CA ASP A 715 17.76 3.12 -3.88
C ASP A 715 18.71 1.92 -3.84
N TRP A 716 19.69 2.01 -2.99
CA TRP A 716 20.54 0.90 -2.62
C TRP A 716 20.14 0.36 -1.26
N GLN A 717 20.16 -0.95 -1.13
CA GLN A 717 19.88 -1.65 0.11
C GLN A 717 21.01 -2.57 0.47
N VAL A 718 21.37 -2.56 1.76
CA VAL A 718 22.27 -3.52 2.38
C VAL A 718 21.58 -4.13 3.58
N GLY A 719 21.58 -5.45 3.65
CA GLY A 719 21.07 -6.20 4.79
C GLY A 719 22.05 -7.27 5.24
N VAL A 720 22.28 -7.35 6.55
CA VAL A 720 23.04 -8.42 7.19
C VAL A 720 22.17 -9.04 8.27
N SER A 721 22.00 -10.36 8.27
CA SER A 721 21.22 -11.03 9.33
C SER A 721 21.81 -12.37 9.73
N VAL A 722 21.52 -12.74 10.97
CA VAL A 722 21.76 -14.07 11.51
C VAL A 722 20.43 -14.69 11.87
N GLN A 723 20.17 -15.89 11.37
CA GLN A 723 19.02 -16.71 11.72
C GLN A 723 19.49 -17.98 12.40
N HIS A 724 18.96 -18.30 13.58
CA HIS A 724 19.36 -19.45 14.36
C HIS A 724 18.17 -20.21 14.94
N GLU A 725 18.17 -21.53 14.80
CA GLU A 725 17.23 -22.43 15.49
C GLU A 725 17.64 -22.59 16.94
N ILE A 726 16.95 -21.87 17.84
CA ILE A 726 17.23 -21.90 19.29
C ILE A 726 16.64 -23.11 20.00
N LEU A 727 15.50 -23.60 19.51
CA LEU A 727 14.79 -24.79 19.94
C LEU A 727 14.26 -25.51 18.70
N PRO A 728 14.00 -26.81 18.75
CA PRO A 728 13.38 -27.52 17.64
C PRO A 728 12.13 -26.77 17.13
N ARG A 729 12.11 -26.46 15.83
CA ARG A 729 11.03 -25.70 15.16
C ARG A 729 10.83 -24.26 15.66
N THR A 730 11.84 -23.69 16.33
CA THR A 730 11.82 -22.31 16.78
C THR A 730 13.10 -21.59 16.36
N SER A 731 12.99 -20.57 15.52
CA SER A 731 14.12 -19.77 15.09
C SER A 731 13.99 -18.32 15.53
N VAL A 732 15.13 -17.68 15.71
CA VAL A 732 15.29 -16.25 15.92
C VAL A 732 16.12 -15.71 14.75
N GLU A 733 15.66 -14.61 14.16
CA GLU A 733 16.43 -13.86 13.18
C GLU A 733 16.66 -12.45 13.71
N VAL A 734 17.91 -11.98 13.66
CA VAL A 734 18.28 -10.60 13.96
C VAL A 734 19.06 -10.06 12.77
N GLY A 735 18.67 -8.90 12.27
CA GLY A 735 19.28 -8.30 11.10
C GLY A 735 19.40 -6.79 11.21
N TYR A 736 20.47 -6.26 10.66
CA TYR A 736 20.67 -4.84 10.40
C TYR A 736 20.36 -4.56 8.94
N ALA A 737 19.63 -3.47 8.67
CA ALA A 737 19.35 -2.99 7.33
C ALA A 737 19.72 -1.51 7.20
N ARG A 738 20.27 -1.17 6.04
CA ARG A 738 20.48 0.21 5.62
C ARG A 738 19.98 0.38 4.19
N ARG A 739 19.28 1.47 3.96
CA ARG A 739 18.71 1.84 2.67
C ARG A 739 19.00 3.30 2.40
N TRP A 740 19.53 3.66 1.22
CA TRP A 740 19.75 5.05 0.84
C TRP A 740 19.25 5.32 -0.58
N PHE A 741 18.65 6.51 -0.74
CA PHE A 741 17.99 6.94 -1.95
C PHE A 741 18.91 7.86 -2.76
N GLN A 742 18.70 7.87 -4.07
CA GLN A 742 19.51 8.63 -5.03
C GLN A 742 18.63 9.20 -6.16
N ASN A 743 19.20 10.15 -6.91
CA ASN A 743 18.58 10.81 -8.06
C ASN A 743 17.32 11.58 -7.67
N PHE A 744 17.49 12.54 -6.81
CA PHE A 744 16.41 13.45 -6.41
C PHE A 744 16.16 14.52 -7.47
N PHE A 745 14.89 14.91 -7.59
CA PHE A 745 14.46 16.02 -8.42
C PHE A 745 13.96 17.17 -7.55
N VAL A 746 14.00 18.36 -8.11
CA VAL A 746 13.56 19.58 -7.44
C VAL A 746 12.70 20.42 -8.39
N THR A 747 11.71 21.09 -7.80
CA THR A 747 10.92 22.12 -8.46
C THR A 747 11.36 23.47 -7.92
N ASP A 748 11.86 24.31 -8.78
CA ASP A 748 12.38 25.65 -8.50
C ASP A 748 11.50 26.68 -9.20
N ASN A 749 10.99 27.66 -8.49
CA ASN A 749 10.31 28.80 -9.11
C ASN A 749 11.33 29.80 -9.64
N ILE A 750 11.64 29.75 -10.92
CA ILE A 750 12.68 30.59 -11.54
C ILE A 750 12.41 32.12 -11.50
N ASN A 751 11.23 32.52 -11.09
CA ASN A 751 10.91 33.93 -10.83
C ASN A 751 11.36 34.39 -9.44
N LEU A 752 11.88 33.49 -8.61
CA LEU A 752 12.43 33.74 -7.28
C LEU A 752 13.89 33.32 -7.23
N ALA A 753 14.72 34.17 -6.62
CA ALA A 753 16.09 33.82 -6.32
C ALA A 753 16.27 33.64 -4.80
N ALA A 754 17.29 32.91 -4.36
CA ALA A 754 17.60 32.82 -2.93
C ALA A 754 17.78 34.19 -2.26
N SER A 755 18.27 35.21 -3.03
CA SER A 755 18.39 36.57 -2.57
C SER A 755 17.05 37.28 -2.28
N ASP A 756 15.94 36.77 -2.78
CA ASP A 756 14.59 37.31 -2.54
C ASP A 756 14.02 36.85 -1.20
N PHE A 757 14.74 36.01 -0.50
CA PHE A 757 14.38 35.52 0.82
C PHE A 757 15.25 36.16 1.90
N GLN A 758 14.70 36.24 3.09
CA GLN A 758 15.41 36.61 4.32
C GLN A 758 15.13 35.58 5.39
N LEU A 759 16.14 35.30 6.20
CA LEU A 759 15.96 34.44 7.38
C LEU A 759 15.28 35.28 8.48
N THR A 760 14.07 34.94 8.81
CA THR A 760 13.26 35.59 9.85
C THR A 760 13.13 34.60 11.03
N THR A 761 13.10 35.12 12.24
CA THR A 761 12.99 34.30 13.45
C THR A 761 11.71 34.66 14.21
N LEU A 762 10.92 33.62 14.49
CA LEU A 762 9.77 33.67 15.38
C LEU A 762 10.16 33.05 16.73
N THR A 763 9.70 33.64 17.84
CA THR A 763 9.81 32.97 19.15
C THR A 763 8.59 32.09 19.36
N ALA A 764 8.80 30.80 19.59
CA ALA A 764 7.73 29.87 19.87
C ALA A 764 6.98 30.27 21.14
N PRO A 765 5.65 30.17 21.19
CA PRO A 765 4.89 30.49 22.38
C PRO A 765 5.23 29.55 23.53
N THR A 766 5.01 30.01 24.76
CA THR A 766 5.18 29.18 25.95
C THR A 766 4.02 28.17 26.04
N ASN A 767 4.34 26.89 26.01
CA ASN A 767 3.38 25.80 26.14
C ASN A 767 4.07 24.52 26.64
N PRO A 768 3.57 23.87 27.69
CA PRO A 768 4.20 22.68 28.29
C PRO A 768 4.25 21.48 27.33
N LYS A 769 3.43 21.47 26.26
CA LYS A 769 3.43 20.41 25.24
C LYS A 769 4.46 20.65 24.13
N LEU A 770 5.08 21.82 24.08
CA LEU A 770 6.23 22.10 23.21
C LEU A 770 7.53 21.65 23.88
N PRO A 771 8.55 21.26 23.11
CA PRO A 771 9.87 20.94 23.65
C PRO A 771 10.42 22.08 24.53
N GLY A 772 10.92 21.73 25.72
CA GLY A 772 11.44 22.72 26.67
C GLY A 772 10.40 23.71 27.22
N GLY A 773 9.11 23.50 26.98
CA GLY A 773 8.04 24.40 27.39
C GLY A 773 7.82 25.60 26.44
N GLY A 774 8.37 25.57 25.26
CA GLY A 774 8.33 26.67 24.28
C GLY A 774 9.39 27.74 24.51
N GLY A 775 9.18 28.95 23.96
CA GLY A 775 10.13 30.05 24.09
C GLY A 775 11.41 29.96 23.24
N PHE A 776 11.56 28.90 22.46
CA PHE A 776 12.74 28.75 21.58
C PHE A 776 12.59 29.53 20.28
N PRO A 777 13.71 29.96 19.63
CA PRO A 777 13.70 30.61 18.35
C PRO A 777 13.37 29.62 17.21
N VAL A 778 12.54 30.03 16.27
CA VAL A 778 12.17 29.28 15.06
C VAL A 778 12.59 30.11 13.85
N PRO A 779 13.76 29.89 13.27
CA PRO A 779 14.17 30.56 12.06
C PRO A 779 13.44 29.97 10.85
N TYR A 780 12.99 30.80 9.92
CA TYR A 780 12.36 30.36 8.68
C TYR A 780 12.63 31.34 7.55
N TYR A 781 12.60 30.86 6.31
CA TYR A 781 12.79 31.71 5.13
C TYR A 781 11.49 32.43 4.80
N PHE A 782 11.53 33.76 4.74
CA PHE A 782 10.41 34.63 4.39
C PHE A 782 10.76 35.46 3.16
N PRO A 783 9.84 35.59 2.16
CA PRO A 783 10.08 36.47 1.01
C PRO A 783 10.30 37.93 1.44
N LYS A 784 11.25 38.59 0.85
CA LYS A 784 11.48 40.04 1.06
C LYS A 784 10.34 40.87 0.45
N PRO A 785 10.07 42.04 0.97
CA PRO A 785 9.16 42.98 0.31
C PRO A 785 9.57 43.20 -1.15
N GLY A 786 8.63 43.03 -2.09
CA GLY A 786 8.88 43.21 -3.52
C GLY A 786 9.32 41.93 -4.25
N ALA A 787 9.53 40.80 -3.54
CA ALA A 787 9.73 39.52 -4.18
C ALA A 787 8.48 39.11 -4.99
N ASN A 788 8.69 38.60 -6.19
CA ASN A 788 7.61 38.21 -7.09
C ASN A 788 7.00 36.84 -6.71
N THR A 789 6.27 36.76 -5.61
CA THR A 789 5.64 35.54 -5.09
C THR A 789 4.33 35.17 -5.79
N THR A 790 3.79 36.04 -6.63
CA THR A 790 2.53 35.84 -7.34
C THR A 790 2.69 35.24 -8.72
N SER A 791 3.84 35.43 -9.35
CA SER A 791 4.17 34.83 -10.65
C SER A 791 4.93 33.53 -10.46
N ILE A 792 4.32 32.44 -10.87
CA ILE A 792 4.91 31.11 -10.75
C ILE A 792 5.32 30.65 -12.13
N GLN A 793 6.61 30.31 -12.25
CA GLN A 793 7.16 29.57 -13.36
C GLN A 793 8.12 28.53 -12.80
N ASP A 794 7.65 27.31 -12.70
CA ASP A 794 8.40 26.22 -12.11
C ASP A 794 9.40 25.63 -13.11
N ARG A 795 10.60 25.34 -12.65
CA ARG A 795 11.60 24.52 -13.35
C ARG A 795 11.73 23.19 -12.63
N TYR A 796 11.42 22.10 -13.33
CA TYR A 796 11.63 20.76 -12.81
C TYR A 796 12.97 20.21 -13.30
N THR A 797 13.90 19.92 -12.40
CA THR A 797 15.28 19.51 -12.73
C THR A 797 15.90 18.65 -11.66
N PHE A 798 17.17 18.27 -11.81
CA PHE A 798 17.90 17.50 -10.81
C PHE A 798 18.22 18.35 -9.57
N ALA A 799 18.08 17.76 -8.40
CA ALA A 799 18.50 18.42 -7.17
C ALA A 799 20.01 18.69 -7.14
N SER A 800 20.82 17.85 -7.81
CA SER A 800 22.26 18.04 -7.96
C SER A 800 22.67 19.31 -8.71
N ASP A 801 21.75 19.96 -9.45
CA ASP A 801 21.99 21.26 -10.06
C ASP A 801 22.13 22.37 -8.99
N TYR A 802 21.56 22.13 -7.81
CA TYR A 802 21.52 23.07 -6.70
C TYR A 802 22.45 22.69 -5.55
N GLY A 803 22.68 21.42 -5.30
CA GLY A 803 23.55 20.97 -4.21
C GLY A 803 23.36 19.49 -3.86
N ASP A 804 23.99 19.09 -2.76
CA ASP A 804 23.89 17.73 -2.28
C ASP A 804 22.53 17.49 -1.62
N TRP A 805 21.98 16.29 -1.86
CA TRP A 805 20.78 15.78 -1.18
C TRP A 805 21.03 14.34 -0.76
N THR A 806 21.05 14.09 0.53
CA THR A 806 21.18 12.76 1.08
C THR A 806 19.89 12.35 1.78
N ASN A 807 19.51 11.09 1.61
CA ASN A 807 18.41 10.49 2.34
C ASN A 807 18.66 9.00 2.53
N TYR A 808 18.58 8.54 3.77
CA TYR A 808 18.76 7.14 4.10
C TYR A 808 17.98 6.75 5.35
N TRP A 809 17.65 5.47 5.41
CA TRP A 809 17.14 4.82 6.61
C TRP A 809 18.15 3.78 7.09
N HIS A 810 18.23 3.56 8.41
CA HIS A 810 18.98 2.45 8.99
C HIS A 810 18.30 1.94 10.27
N GLY A 811 18.45 0.63 10.53
CA GLY A 811 17.80 0.04 11.69
C GLY A 811 18.11 -1.44 11.89
N VAL A 812 17.53 -2.00 12.95
CA VAL A 812 17.65 -3.39 13.36
C VAL A 812 16.27 -4.01 13.45
N ASP A 813 16.12 -5.19 12.85
CA ASP A 813 14.93 -6.04 12.96
C ASP A 813 15.26 -7.30 13.73
N ALA A 814 14.36 -7.74 14.61
CA ALA A 814 14.44 -9.02 15.29
C ALA A 814 13.11 -9.75 15.16
N THR A 815 13.12 -11.02 14.80
CA THR A 815 11.90 -11.82 14.61
C THR A 815 12.09 -13.22 15.20
N VAL A 816 11.06 -13.70 15.90
CA VAL A 816 10.95 -15.08 16.40
C VAL A 816 9.88 -15.78 15.60
N HIS A 817 10.20 -16.94 15.07
CA HIS A 817 9.27 -17.84 14.40
C HIS A 817 9.24 -19.18 15.14
N ALA A 818 8.04 -19.67 15.46
CA ALA A 818 7.87 -21.00 16.07
C ALA A 818 6.68 -21.74 15.46
N ARG A 819 6.88 -23.03 15.16
CA ARG A 819 5.84 -23.99 14.69
C ARG A 819 5.95 -25.27 15.50
N LEU A 820 5.38 -25.26 16.70
CA LEU A 820 5.54 -26.38 17.62
C LEU A 820 4.59 -27.56 17.26
N GLN A 821 5.02 -28.78 17.58
CA GLN A 821 4.31 -30.02 17.26
C GLN A 821 2.89 -30.13 17.82
N ARG A 822 2.56 -29.35 18.85
CA ARG A 822 1.23 -29.35 19.48
C ARG A 822 0.30 -28.27 18.94
N GLY A 823 0.58 -27.76 17.74
CA GLY A 823 -0.31 -26.82 17.04
C GLY A 823 -0.13 -25.36 17.41
N LEU A 824 0.95 -24.96 18.06
CA LEU A 824 1.31 -23.57 18.27
C LEU A 824 2.07 -23.03 17.07
N THR A 825 1.51 -21.98 16.45
CA THR A 825 2.21 -21.13 15.46
C THR A 825 2.40 -19.77 16.08
N LEU A 826 3.63 -19.24 16.05
CA LEU A 826 3.99 -17.94 16.57
C LEU A 826 4.91 -17.24 15.58
N GLN A 827 4.62 -15.98 15.30
CA GLN A 827 5.55 -15.05 14.69
C GLN A 827 5.42 -13.72 15.42
N ILE A 828 6.50 -13.25 16.01
CA ILE A 828 6.57 -11.95 16.67
C ILE A 828 7.93 -11.32 16.39
N GLY A 829 7.96 -10.02 16.19
CA GLY A 829 9.22 -9.34 15.97
C GLY A 829 9.14 -7.85 16.26
N SER A 830 10.31 -7.25 16.30
CA SER A 830 10.50 -5.81 16.43
C SER A 830 11.29 -5.28 15.24
N SER A 831 11.01 -4.04 14.88
CA SER A 831 11.81 -3.25 13.95
C SER A 831 12.09 -1.90 14.59
N THR A 832 13.35 -1.55 14.71
CA THR A 832 13.82 -0.29 15.31
C THR A 832 14.72 0.43 14.33
N GLY A 833 14.35 1.61 13.89
CA GLY A 833 15.12 2.36 12.91
C GLY A 833 14.77 3.83 12.89
N ARG A 834 15.49 4.57 12.05
CA ARG A 834 15.23 5.99 11.80
C ARG A 834 15.62 6.39 10.38
N SER A 835 14.97 7.44 9.87
CA SER A 835 15.37 8.12 8.63
C SER A 835 16.23 9.34 8.96
N VAL A 836 17.19 9.62 8.06
CA VAL A 836 17.99 10.83 8.06
C VAL A 836 17.95 11.40 6.64
N ALA A 837 17.60 12.68 6.53
CA ALA A 837 17.62 13.40 5.25
C ALA A 837 18.32 14.74 5.43
N ASP A 838 19.13 15.13 4.46
CA ASP A 838 19.81 16.43 4.41
C ASP A 838 19.79 16.94 2.98
N ASN A 839 19.16 18.11 2.79
CA ASN A 839 19.11 18.84 1.52
C ASN A 839 19.38 20.33 1.73
N CYS A 840 20.12 20.69 2.77
CA CYS A 840 20.36 22.09 3.13
C CYS A 840 21.09 22.84 2.03
N ASP A 841 21.98 22.20 1.27
CA ASP A 841 22.66 22.84 0.12
C ASP A 841 21.67 23.23 -0.98
N VAL A 842 20.65 22.39 -1.21
CA VAL A 842 19.58 22.67 -2.17
C VAL A 842 18.69 23.81 -1.66
N VAL A 843 18.25 23.72 -0.39
CA VAL A 843 17.40 24.75 0.25
C VAL A 843 18.09 26.11 0.29
N ALA A 844 19.41 26.17 0.47
CA ALA A 844 20.16 27.41 0.45
C ALA A 844 20.04 28.15 -0.90
N LYS A 845 19.78 27.43 -2.00
CA LYS A 845 19.59 28.00 -3.34
C LYS A 845 18.11 28.10 -3.75
N VAL A 846 17.26 27.28 -3.17
CA VAL A 846 15.81 27.20 -3.44
C VAL A 846 15.03 27.22 -2.11
N PRO A 847 15.02 28.35 -1.39
CA PRO A 847 14.42 28.43 -0.05
C PRO A 847 12.91 28.18 -0.02
N GLU A 848 12.22 28.39 -1.14
CA GLU A 848 10.78 28.11 -1.28
C GLU A 848 10.43 26.64 -1.10
N LEU A 849 11.36 25.72 -1.15
CA LEU A 849 11.11 24.30 -0.83
C LEU A 849 10.59 24.12 0.60
N LEU A 850 10.91 25.04 1.51
CA LEU A 850 10.39 25.09 2.86
C LEU A 850 9.10 25.90 3.02
N ASN A 851 8.49 26.33 1.92
CA ASN A 851 7.25 27.10 1.93
C ASN A 851 6.22 26.50 0.97
N ASN A 852 5.18 25.89 1.51
CA ASN A 852 4.18 25.24 0.69
C ASN A 852 3.28 26.17 -0.14
N ALA A 853 3.13 27.42 0.23
CA ALA A 853 2.36 28.38 -0.57
C ALA A 853 3.06 28.75 -1.87
N LEU A 854 4.38 28.88 -1.81
CA LEU A 854 5.22 29.13 -3.00
C LEU A 854 5.41 27.87 -3.82
N THR A 855 5.24 26.72 -3.20
CA THR A 855 5.36 25.41 -3.85
C THR A 855 4.00 24.79 -4.25
N ASN A 856 2.87 25.35 -3.86
CA ASN A 856 1.53 24.89 -4.27
C ASN A 856 0.54 26.05 -4.40
N PRO A 857 0.49 26.72 -5.56
CA PRO A 857 -0.32 27.93 -5.76
C PRO A 857 -1.84 27.65 -5.76
N SER A 858 -2.26 26.41 -5.83
CA SER A 858 -3.69 26.05 -5.84
C SER A 858 -4.28 25.84 -4.46
N SER A 859 -3.44 25.75 -3.44
CA SER A 859 -3.97 25.56 -2.11
C SER A 859 -4.40 26.90 -1.54
N PHE A 860 -5.67 26.98 -1.09
CA PHE A 860 -6.20 28.02 -0.19
C PHE A 860 -5.40 28.21 1.05
N VAL A 861 -4.20 27.71 1.10
CA VAL A 861 -3.48 27.52 2.29
C VAL A 861 -2.77 28.83 2.52
N VAL A 862 -3.15 29.48 3.60
CA VAL A 862 -2.29 30.41 4.29
C VAL A 862 -0.86 29.91 4.15
N ALA A 863 0.06 30.75 3.67
CA ALA A 863 1.45 30.38 3.49
C ALA A 863 1.97 29.63 4.73
N ARG A 864 2.57 28.48 4.54
CA ARG A 864 3.05 27.63 5.63
C ARG A 864 4.55 27.49 5.50
N TYR A 865 5.24 28.04 6.46
CA TYR A 865 6.69 28.05 6.53
C TYR A 865 7.19 26.93 7.41
N GLN A 866 8.16 26.18 6.94
CA GLN A 866 8.90 25.22 7.75
C GLN A 866 10.09 25.91 8.42
N PRO A 867 10.52 25.49 9.61
CA PRO A 867 11.78 25.92 10.17
C PRO A 867 12.94 25.72 9.19
N ALA A 868 13.89 26.64 9.17
CA ALA A 868 15.01 26.59 8.24
C ALA A 868 15.87 25.34 8.44
N ASP A 869 15.97 24.83 9.66
CA ASP A 869 16.67 23.60 10.02
C ASP A 869 15.92 22.31 9.60
N SER A 870 14.70 22.42 9.10
CA SER A 870 13.96 21.27 8.55
C SER A 870 14.62 20.67 7.29
N CYS A 871 15.59 21.36 6.69
CA CYS A 871 16.41 20.82 5.63
C CYS A 871 17.34 19.70 6.12
N HIS A 872 17.73 19.70 7.40
CA HIS A 872 18.47 18.62 8.06
C HIS A 872 17.53 17.86 9.01
N LYS A 873 16.93 16.78 8.53
CA LYS A 873 15.97 15.98 9.26
C LYS A 873 16.61 14.72 9.82
N VAL A 874 16.57 14.58 11.14
CA VAL A 874 16.97 13.36 11.84
C VAL A 874 15.77 12.88 12.66
N GLU A 875 15.11 11.81 12.21
CA GLU A 875 14.00 11.23 12.96
C GLU A 875 14.46 10.59 14.27
N LEU A 876 13.59 10.58 15.27
CA LEU A 876 13.81 9.80 16.47
C LEU A 876 13.81 8.29 16.13
N TRP A 877 14.56 7.51 16.90
CA TRP A 877 14.51 6.06 16.80
C TRP A 877 13.08 5.56 17.05
N GLN A 878 12.51 4.90 16.07
CA GLN A 878 11.16 4.36 16.14
C GLN A 878 11.21 2.84 16.25
N THR A 879 10.61 2.32 17.32
CA THR A 879 10.50 0.88 17.54
C THR A 879 9.04 0.46 17.35
N GLN A 880 8.81 -0.51 16.49
CA GLN A 880 7.53 -1.21 16.39
C GLN A 880 7.69 -2.67 16.77
N VAL A 881 6.69 -3.22 17.47
CA VAL A 881 6.57 -4.64 17.78
C VAL A 881 5.27 -5.15 17.21
N ARG A 882 5.33 -6.20 16.41
CA ARG A 882 4.16 -6.80 15.77
C ARG A 882 4.28 -8.31 15.75
N GLY A 883 3.16 -8.99 15.78
CA GLY A 883 3.17 -10.42 15.66
C GLY A 883 1.81 -11.04 15.86
N PHE A 884 1.78 -12.35 15.69
CA PHE A 884 0.61 -13.17 15.94
C PHE A 884 1.00 -14.49 16.57
N ALA A 885 0.03 -15.07 17.28
CA ALA A 885 0.10 -16.43 17.79
C ALA A 885 -1.24 -17.13 17.55
N ALA A 886 -1.18 -18.42 17.24
CA ALA A 886 -2.37 -19.27 17.13
C ALA A 886 -2.06 -20.64 17.76
N TYR A 887 -2.92 -21.09 18.66
CA TYR A 887 -2.79 -22.37 19.35
C TYR A 887 -4.13 -23.07 19.47
N THR A 888 -4.19 -24.29 18.97
CA THR A 888 -5.34 -25.16 19.21
C THR A 888 -5.00 -26.10 20.36
N ILE A 889 -5.72 -25.98 21.47
CA ILE A 889 -5.51 -26.79 22.67
C ILE A 889 -5.93 -28.23 22.35
N PRO A 890 -4.98 -29.17 22.38
CA PRO A 890 -5.28 -30.58 22.08
C PRO A 890 -6.33 -31.17 23.06
N LYS A 891 -7.05 -32.19 22.61
CA LYS A 891 -8.12 -32.92 23.35
C LYS A 891 -9.43 -32.15 23.48
N ILE A 892 -9.39 -30.82 23.64
CA ILE A 892 -10.61 -30.03 23.76
C ILE A 892 -10.91 -29.24 22.49
N ASP A 893 -10.01 -29.21 21.50
CA ASP A 893 -10.12 -28.50 20.20
C ASP A 893 -10.58 -27.05 20.33
N VAL A 894 -10.05 -26.36 21.34
CA VAL A 894 -10.26 -24.92 21.54
C VAL A 894 -9.12 -24.14 20.92
N LEU A 895 -9.45 -23.30 19.97
CA LEU A 895 -8.53 -22.35 19.35
C LEU A 895 -8.41 -21.10 20.23
N VAL A 896 -7.18 -20.73 20.53
CA VAL A 896 -6.83 -19.39 21.08
C VAL A 896 -5.82 -18.76 20.15
N SER A 897 -6.12 -17.58 19.66
CA SER A 897 -5.16 -16.85 18.82
C SER A 897 -5.16 -15.35 19.15
N SER A 898 -4.06 -14.69 18.79
CA SER A 898 -3.87 -13.28 19.09
C SER A 898 -3.09 -12.59 17.98
N ILE A 899 -3.39 -11.31 17.79
CA ILE A 899 -2.54 -10.35 17.08
C ILE A 899 -2.10 -9.31 18.09
N ILE A 900 -0.81 -9.01 18.12
CA ILE A 900 -0.21 -8.04 19.02
C ILE A 900 0.43 -6.94 18.19
N ARG A 901 0.19 -5.69 18.56
CA ARG A 901 0.72 -4.53 17.89
C ARG A 901 1.10 -3.45 18.92
N SER A 902 2.36 -3.01 18.84
CA SER A 902 2.86 -1.84 19.55
C SER A 902 3.69 -1.02 18.56
N GLN A 903 3.23 0.16 18.22
CA GLN A 903 3.83 0.96 17.15
C GLN A 903 3.83 2.44 17.50
N PRO A 904 4.78 3.22 16.93
CA PRO A 904 4.71 4.67 16.98
C PRO A 904 3.37 5.15 16.41
N ASN A 905 2.86 6.21 16.98
CA ASN A 905 1.66 6.88 16.50
C ASN A 905 2.02 7.92 15.42
N VAL A 906 1.05 8.74 15.06
CA VAL A 906 1.22 9.82 14.09
C VAL A 906 2.45 10.65 14.45
N MET A 907 3.35 10.80 13.49
CA MET A 907 4.44 11.76 13.56
C MET A 907 3.81 13.15 13.41
N PHE A 908 3.99 13.99 14.42
CA PHE A 908 3.58 15.38 14.29
C PHE A 908 4.48 16.04 13.27
N GLY A 909 3.87 16.66 12.30
CA GLY A 909 4.61 17.23 11.21
C GLY A 909 4.44 16.54 9.87
N VAL A 910 3.69 15.43 9.82
CA VAL A 910 3.25 14.81 8.56
C VAL A 910 1.75 14.98 8.44
N GLY A 911 1.27 15.42 7.28
CA GLY A 911 -0.17 15.56 7.03
C GLY A 911 -0.93 14.30 7.41
N THR A 912 -2.12 14.47 7.98
CA THR A 912 -3.00 13.40 8.51
C THR A 912 -3.62 12.51 7.42
N GLY A 913 -2.82 12.10 6.44
CA GLY A 913 -3.16 10.96 5.60
C GLY A 913 -2.35 9.76 6.08
N THR A 914 -2.90 8.60 6.02
CA THR A 914 -2.26 7.30 6.25
C THR A 914 -1.09 7.02 5.28
N GLN A 915 -0.55 8.05 4.67
CA GLN A 915 0.58 8.03 3.77
C GLN A 915 1.82 8.50 4.53
N ALA A 916 2.80 7.64 4.64
CA ALA A 916 4.17 8.10 4.69
C ALA A 916 4.34 8.94 3.41
N VAL A 917 4.47 10.24 3.57
CA VAL A 917 4.52 11.16 2.43
C VAL A 917 5.80 10.89 1.67
N PRO A 918 5.73 10.62 0.37
CA PRO A 918 6.92 10.61 -0.47
C PRO A 918 7.64 11.95 -0.33
N GLU A 919 8.94 11.89 -0.38
CA GLU A 919 9.80 13.05 -0.38
C GLU A 919 9.31 14.15 -1.31
N GLY A 920 9.32 15.36 -0.83
CA GLY A 920 8.92 16.56 -1.56
C GLY A 920 7.58 17.18 -1.16
N ASN A 921 6.70 16.46 -0.48
CA ASN A 921 5.39 16.99 -0.05
C ASN A 921 5.11 16.83 1.46
N SER A 922 6.13 16.79 2.30
CA SER A 922 5.92 16.80 3.74
C SER A 922 5.45 18.18 4.21
N THR A 923 4.17 18.44 4.03
CA THR A 923 3.46 19.52 4.73
C THR A 923 3.26 19.13 6.20
N GLY A 924 4.30 18.59 6.79
CA GLY A 924 4.29 18.15 8.16
C GLY A 924 4.23 19.32 9.12
N LEU A 925 3.06 19.59 9.63
CA LEU A 925 2.76 20.76 10.43
C LEU A 925 2.54 20.29 11.88
N SER A 926 3.62 20.25 12.62
CA SER A 926 3.54 19.72 14.01
C SER A 926 3.03 20.76 15.02
N ALA A 927 3.17 22.04 14.71
CA ALA A 927 2.75 23.11 15.60
C ALA A 927 2.61 24.42 14.80
N LEU A 928 1.51 24.57 14.07
CA LEU A 928 1.26 25.75 13.28
C LEU A 928 0.91 26.94 14.17
N TYR A 929 1.72 27.95 14.10
CA TYR A 929 1.47 29.24 14.76
C TYR A 929 1.07 30.29 13.71
N ALA A 930 -0.13 30.85 13.86
CA ALA A 930 -0.62 31.88 12.96
C ALA A 930 0.15 33.20 13.17
N THR A 931 0.62 33.78 12.07
CA THR A 931 1.20 35.12 12.01
C THR A 931 0.40 35.97 11.00
N PRO A 932 0.52 37.29 11.01
CA PRO A 932 -0.14 38.14 9.99
C PRO A 932 0.23 37.76 8.55
N GLN A 933 1.38 37.14 8.34
CA GLN A 933 1.92 36.79 7.03
C GLN A 933 1.67 35.31 6.64
N GLY A 934 1.14 34.49 7.56
CA GLY A 934 0.93 33.07 7.30
C GLY A 934 1.05 32.22 8.55
N GLN A 935 1.27 30.93 8.37
CA GLN A 935 1.47 29.97 9.46
C GLN A 935 2.91 29.47 9.46
N VAL A 936 3.53 29.46 10.62
CA VAL A 936 4.88 28.93 10.82
C VAL A 936 4.80 27.64 11.59
N ASN A 937 5.40 26.58 11.07
CA ASN A 937 5.57 25.34 11.81
C ASN A 937 6.66 25.56 12.89
N LEU A 938 6.32 25.27 14.15
CA LEU A 938 7.24 25.53 15.26
C LEU A 938 8.28 24.43 15.44
N LEU A 939 8.06 23.26 14.85
CA LEU A 939 8.91 22.07 15.05
C LEU A 939 9.30 21.43 13.73
N PRO A 940 10.56 21.05 13.54
CA PRO A 940 10.95 20.24 12.41
C PRO A 940 10.18 18.90 12.40
N PRO A 941 9.81 18.39 11.21
CA PRO A 941 9.16 17.09 11.09
C PRO A 941 9.99 15.96 11.71
N GLY A 942 9.32 15.02 12.40
CA GLY A 942 9.98 13.86 13.01
C GLY A 942 10.59 14.07 14.40
N THR A 943 10.36 15.25 15.00
CA THR A 943 10.83 15.56 16.36
C THR A 943 9.82 15.23 17.45
N LEU A 944 8.55 15.11 17.12
CA LEU A 944 7.48 14.82 18.09
C LEU A 944 6.50 13.78 17.52
N TYR A 945 6.06 12.86 18.36
CA TYR A 945 5.12 11.80 18.01
C TYR A 945 3.96 11.75 19.01
N GLY A 946 2.80 11.31 18.54
CA GLY A 946 1.66 11.03 19.42
C GLY A 946 1.92 9.83 20.34
N GLU A 947 1.01 9.61 21.28
CA GLU A 947 1.05 8.48 22.20
C GLU A 947 1.11 7.15 21.45
N ARG A 948 1.94 6.24 21.94
CA ARG A 948 2.18 4.94 21.33
C ARG A 948 0.90 4.10 21.23
N ILE A 949 0.60 3.57 20.06
CA ILE A 949 -0.53 2.65 19.87
C ILE A 949 -0.13 1.27 20.38
N ASN A 950 -0.83 0.78 21.40
CA ASN A 950 -0.72 -0.57 21.90
C ASN A 950 -2.07 -1.27 21.77
N GLN A 951 -2.10 -2.37 21.05
CA GLN A 951 -3.34 -3.11 20.79
C GLN A 951 -3.09 -4.61 20.81
N ILE A 952 -4.00 -5.33 21.41
CA ILE A 952 -4.06 -6.79 21.44
C ILE A 952 -5.46 -7.20 21.00
N ASP A 953 -5.52 -8.03 19.97
CA ASP A 953 -6.75 -8.65 19.51
C ASP A 953 -6.67 -10.16 19.77
N MET A 954 -7.75 -10.77 20.26
CA MET A 954 -7.78 -12.20 20.58
C MET A 954 -8.99 -12.89 19.98
N ARG A 955 -8.80 -14.14 19.59
CA ARG A 955 -9.88 -15.06 19.17
C ARG A 955 -9.94 -16.25 20.09
N PHE A 956 -11.14 -16.60 20.47
CA PHE A 956 -11.48 -17.84 21.16
C PHE A 956 -12.45 -18.62 20.30
N GLY A 957 -12.07 -19.82 19.89
CA GLY A 957 -12.87 -20.62 18.97
C GLY A 957 -12.98 -22.09 19.40
N LYS A 958 -14.08 -22.72 19.06
CA LYS A 958 -14.30 -24.17 19.29
C LYS A 958 -14.45 -24.85 17.94
N ASN A 959 -13.60 -25.84 17.67
CA ASN A 959 -13.75 -26.71 16.52
C ASN A 959 -14.68 -27.87 16.87
N LEU A 960 -15.66 -28.13 15.99
CA LEU A 960 -16.59 -29.26 16.05
C LEU A 960 -16.44 -30.02 14.75
N THR A 961 -16.26 -31.34 14.83
CA THR A 961 -16.19 -32.23 13.66
C THR A 961 -17.44 -33.07 13.60
N MET A 962 -18.17 -33.00 12.48
CA MET A 962 -19.41 -33.75 12.25
C MET A 962 -19.27 -34.50 10.94
N GLY A 963 -18.91 -35.78 11.02
CA GLY A 963 -18.59 -36.58 9.82
C GLY A 963 -17.39 -36.02 9.08
N GLY A 964 -17.57 -35.65 7.80
CA GLY A 964 -16.53 -35.01 6.96
C GLY A 964 -16.50 -33.47 7.06
N THR A 965 -17.39 -32.84 7.82
CA THR A 965 -17.54 -31.38 7.93
C THR A 965 -16.90 -30.89 9.23
N ARG A 966 -16.13 -29.81 9.15
CA ARG A 966 -15.57 -29.11 10.30
C ARG A 966 -16.25 -27.78 10.48
N VAL A 967 -16.79 -27.54 11.67
CA VAL A 967 -17.41 -26.27 12.07
C VAL A 967 -16.54 -25.60 13.12
N ASN A 968 -16.14 -24.36 12.88
CA ASN A 968 -15.47 -23.51 13.86
C ASN A 968 -16.44 -22.39 14.29
N LEU A 969 -16.73 -22.33 15.58
CA LEU A 969 -17.48 -21.23 16.22
C LEU A 969 -16.49 -20.39 17.02
N ALA A 970 -16.39 -19.09 16.75
CA ALA A 970 -15.40 -18.26 17.39
C ALA A 970 -15.97 -16.88 17.79
N ALA A 971 -15.38 -16.33 18.84
CA ALA A 971 -15.54 -14.94 19.26
C ALA A 971 -14.19 -14.22 19.20
N ASP A 972 -14.16 -13.13 18.48
CA ASP A 972 -13.01 -12.21 18.46
C ASP A 972 -13.27 -11.09 19.45
N VAL A 973 -12.28 -10.79 20.27
CA VAL A 973 -12.26 -9.64 21.16
C VAL A 973 -11.20 -8.68 20.61
N LEU A 974 -11.64 -7.68 19.88
CA LEU A 974 -10.77 -6.67 19.25
C LEU A 974 -10.53 -5.55 20.26
N ASN A 975 -9.30 -5.02 20.31
CA ASN A 975 -8.85 -4.08 21.32
C ASN A 975 -9.15 -4.60 22.75
N LEU A 976 -8.56 -5.73 23.08
CA LEU A 976 -8.81 -6.43 24.36
C LEU A 976 -8.63 -5.53 25.58
N THR A 977 -7.63 -4.66 25.58
CA THR A 977 -7.30 -3.73 26.66
C THR A 977 -8.26 -2.54 26.74
N ASN A 978 -9.14 -2.38 25.76
CA ASN A 978 -10.01 -1.21 25.59
C ASN A 978 -9.23 0.11 25.54
N ALA A 979 -8.05 0.10 24.92
CA ALA A 979 -7.20 1.28 24.78
C ALA A 979 -7.93 2.40 24.04
N ASN A 980 -7.71 3.63 24.47
CA ASN A 980 -8.30 4.86 23.95
C ASN A 980 -7.27 5.81 23.35
N THR A 981 -6.10 5.30 23.00
CA THR A 981 -5.00 6.09 22.43
C THR A 981 -5.49 6.99 21.30
N PRO A 982 -5.21 8.30 21.36
CA PRO A 982 -5.57 9.21 20.28
C PRO A 982 -4.90 8.82 18.96
N THR A 983 -5.66 8.86 17.88
CA THR A 983 -5.21 8.56 16.50
C THR A 983 -5.11 9.80 15.63
N SER A 984 -5.68 10.91 16.07
CA SER A 984 -5.61 12.22 15.45
C SER A 984 -5.60 13.31 16.50
N TYR A 985 -4.88 14.40 16.23
CA TYR A 985 -4.66 15.50 17.17
C TYR A 985 -4.85 16.85 16.47
N GLN A 986 -5.24 17.86 17.26
CA GLN A 986 -5.23 19.25 16.85
C GLN A 986 -3.77 19.75 16.76
N GLN A 987 -3.31 20.02 15.57
CA GLN A 987 -1.93 20.44 15.34
C GLN A 987 -1.76 21.95 15.14
N ASN A 988 -2.84 22.69 14.94
CA ASN A 988 -2.80 24.15 14.83
C ASN A 988 -2.69 24.77 16.21
N TYR A 989 -1.78 25.72 16.32
CA TYR A 989 -1.57 26.50 17.54
C TYR A 989 -2.23 27.87 17.40
N GLY A 990 -2.99 28.31 18.40
CA GLY A 990 -3.54 29.67 18.44
C GLY A 990 -4.95 29.86 17.87
N ASP A 991 -5.66 28.81 17.50
CA ASP A 991 -7.05 28.87 16.99
C ASP A 991 -8.12 28.78 18.11
N GLY A 992 -7.75 29.08 19.36
CA GLY A 992 -8.63 29.00 20.52
C GLY A 992 -8.78 27.61 21.10
N ARG A 993 -8.13 26.58 20.52
CA ARG A 993 -8.11 25.21 21.03
C ARG A 993 -6.80 24.87 21.70
N GLN A 994 -6.86 23.81 22.49
CA GLN A 994 -5.65 23.30 23.11
C GLN A 994 -4.79 22.57 22.08
N TYR A 995 -3.57 23.02 21.91
CA TYR A 995 -2.57 22.36 21.09
C TYR A 995 -2.39 20.90 21.51
N LEU A 996 -2.36 19.99 20.55
CA LEU A 996 -2.36 18.52 20.72
C LEU A 996 -3.61 17.97 21.46
N GLN A 997 -4.73 18.65 21.35
CA GLN A 997 -6.00 18.08 21.79
C GLN A 997 -6.36 16.87 20.92
N PRO A 998 -6.73 15.73 21.50
CA PRO A 998 -7.23 14.59 20.73
C PRO A 998 -8.47 14.96 19.90
N LEU A 999 -8.48 14.56 18.64
CA LEU A 999 -9.63 14.72 17.72
C LEU A 999 -10.31 13.39 17.42
N ALA A 1000 -9.56 12.29 17.42
CA ALA A 1000 -10.06 10.94 17.27
C ALA A 1000 -9.23 9.99 18.12
N ILE A 1001 -9.83 8.88 18.54
CA ILE A 1001 -9.21 7.83 19.35
C ILE A 1001 -9.38 6.47 18.71
N LEU A 1002 -8.62 5.48 19.16
CA LEU A 1002 -8.83 4.08 18.81
C LEU A 1002 -10.27 3.66 19.08
N ASN A 1003 -10.82 2.82 18.21
CA ASN A 1003 -12.13 2.24 18.43
C ASN A 1003 -12.15 1.44 19.75
N PRO A 1004 -13.24 1.51 20.52
CA PRO A 1004 -13.39 0.73 21.73
C PRO A 1004 -13.27 -0.77 21.47
N ARG A 1005 -13.17 -1.54 22.54
CA ARG A 1005 -13.24 -2.99 22.46
C ARG A 1005 -14.55 -3.44 21.82
N VAL A 1006 -14.42 -4.34 20.83
CA VAL A 1006 -15.56 -4.91 20.08
C VAL A 1006 -15.48 -6.43 20.17
N VAL A 1007 -16.64 -7.07 20.42
CA VAL A 1007 -16.78 -8.52 20.31
C VAL A 1007 -17.42 -8.85 18.96
N ARG A 1008 -16.72 -9.65 18.12
CA ARG A 1008 -17.20 -10.11 16.81
C ARG A 1008 -17.43 -11.62 16.86
N LEU A 1009 -18.59 -12.07 16.46
CA LEU A 1009 -18.93 -13.47 16.39
C LEU A 1009 -18.65 -14.01 14.99
N ASN A 1010 -18.10 -15.23 14.92
CA ASN A 1010 -17.72 -15.87 13.66
C ASN A 1010 -18.17 -17.32 13.61
N VAL A 1011 -18.55 -17.76 12.43
CA VAL A 1011 -18.79 -19.18 12.12
C VAL A 1011 -18.10 -19.52 10.81
N THR A 1012 -17.36 -20.63 10.79
CA THR A 1012 -16.77 -21.21 9.59
C THR A 1012 -17.19 -22.66 9.45
N VAL A 1013 -17.61 -23.05 8.27
CA VAL A 1013 -17.99 -24.43 7.94
C VAL A 1013 -17.14 -24.89 6.77
N ASP A 1014 -16.26 -25.87 7.00
CA ASP A 1014 -15.42 -26.48 5.96
C ASP A 1014 -15.95 -27.88 5.64
N PHE A 1015 -16.07 -28.22 4.35
CA PHE A 1015 -16.62 -29.48 3.87
C PHE A 1015 -15.88 -30.04 2.65
#